data_ffc6165e2026b1fea4038917c9ee2b55
#
_entry.id   ffc6165e2026b1fea4038917c9ee2b55
#
_cell.length_a   1.000
_cell.length_b   1.000
_cell.length_c   1.000
_cell.angle_alpha   90.00
_cell.angle_beta   90.00
_cell.angle_gamma   90.00
#
_symmetry.space_group_name_H-M   'P 1'
#
loop_
_entity.id
_entity.type
_entity.pdbx_description
1 polymer ?
#
loop_
_entity_poly.entity_id
_entity_poly.type
_entity_poly.pdbx_seq_one_letter_code
_entity_poly.pdbx_strand_id
1 'polypeptide(L)'
;MGLNDKSRKRNAGSWRERIQDGEAASRPQTERKKRPAPRPSYPGLPQEDPGPAVIPGPTRRTRNSRSGSSRHDTPPPRPRRAARPAPQEEYEDYPEAEGESRSARAGRPRKPRFTIFGALLFVLLMPFRFIGSLTRNIRWFISWPLRILLGCCFVGIVIGSILVFLYGTISNRYDISEVKSNIPERTVILDRKNRTIGTLHGENRKRVSLREVPPIFIDALILREDNRFYDHGGVDWIGVGRAFAQVLKHKRATQGASTLTMQLAKITYNHRERNLHSKLTEVALAKRIEATYTKDEILETYINRIFWGHTFLGIAAAARGYYDKEPRDLSLAECATLAGIIYGPNDFSPIKHPEEAKKVRDIVLGLLKNEGKITEVQYQAALAEPIVTRTPQSRSEENYAMDLVRRELDAILEEEDIRLGGLVVHTTLDLDLQNATLDAINKHMEALEARKDFKKHLASLQAKREKKGILKNKLTTKAEYEAALAAWKALPAERKEGMQPPMPNYIQSAAVVMDNATGALLAVVGGRDAEESKLNRAIQSRRQTGSLFKPFIYATFFQQGNSADTRISDDRIAYGEVRGAANWSPRNSDGTYRGMKPASFGLILSRNTMSVRIGNRAGLSNVIQSAQLAGFHGNISRTPALYLGTWEASPLDIASAYSVFANGGVRPTPYIIDHITDSQGQPRFAITKSKRTVYSQRAA
;
A
#
# COMPACT_ATOMS: atom_id res chain seq x y z
N MET A 1 24.12 -40.74 27.53
CA MET A 1 24.91 -40.42 26.35
C MET A 1 24.17 -39.37 25.60
N GLY A 2 24.60 -38.22 25.79
CA GLY A 2 24.21 -36.98 25.24
C GLY A 2 24.70 -36.75 23.81
N LEU A 3 23.92 -35.94 23.10
CA LEU A 3 24.44 -35.11 22.02
C LEU A 3 23.39 -34.01 21.71
N ASN A 4 23.74 -32.83 22.14
CA ASN A 4 23.52 -31.48 21.53
C ASN A 4 22.29 -31.23 20.68
N ASP A 5 21.30 -30.62 21.30
CA ASP A 5 20.30 -29.77 20.67
C ASP A 5 20.71 -28.28 20.77
N LYS A 6 21.46 -27.80 19.75
CA LYS A 6 21.80 -26.39 19.54
C LYS A 6 21.70 -26.03 18.05
N SER A 7 20.50 -26.08 17.46
CA SER A 7 20.30 -25.52 16.12
C SER A 7 18.84 -25.17 15.79
N ARG A 8 18.15 -24.44 16.66
CA ARG A 8 16.84 -23.84 16.34
C ARG A 8 16.64 -22.48 17.00
N LYS A 9 17.49 -21.54 16.67
CA LYS A 9 17.23 -20.10 16.87
C LYS A 9 17.93 -19.32 15.78
N ARG A 10 17.33 -19.25 14.60
CA ARG A 10 17.55 -18.19 13.60
C ARG A 10 16.38 -18.15 12.63
N ASN A 11 15.93 -16.90 12.40
CA ASN A 11 15.15 -16.40 11.27
C ASN A 11 13.64 -16.22 11.51
N ALA A 12 13.34 -15.14 12.20
CA ALA A 12 12.17 -14.33 11.91
C ALA A 12 12.67 -12.92 11.51
N GLY A 13 13.26 -12.81 10.34
CA GLY A 13 13.56 -11.55 9.69
C GLY A 13 12.33 -11.06 8.92
N SER A 14 12.07 -9.76 8.97
CA SER A 14 10.91 -9.14 8.34
C SER A 14 10.94 -9.29 6.82
N TRP A 15 9.78 -9.27 6.20
CA TRP A 15 9.58 -9.36 4.74
C TRP A 15 10.40 -8.33 3.93
N ARG A 16 10.76 -7.21 4.54
CA ARG A 16 11.58 -6.15 3.91
C ARG A 16 13.05 -6.52 3.72
N GLU A 17 13.61 -7.36 4.56
CA GLU A 17 15.01 -7.80 4.45
C GLU A 17 15.22 -8.87 3.37
N ARG A 18 14.19 -9.68 3.04
CA ARG A 18 14.31 -10.73 2.02
C ARG A 18 14.27 -10.24 0.57
N ILE A 19 13.82 -9.00 0.31
CA ILE A 19 13.82 -8.40 -1.03
C ILE A 19 15.18 -7.74 -1.34
N GLN A 20 15.94 -7.35 -0.32
CA GLN A 20 17.28 -6.76 -0.50
C GLN A 20 18.39 -7.79 -0.74
N ASP A 21 18.22 -9.02 -0.25
CA ASP A 21 19.25 -10.06 -0.37
C ASP A 21 19.24 -10.85 -1.70
N GLY A 22 18.23 -10.67 -2.54
CA GLY A 22 18.08 -11.36 -3.84
C GLY A 22 18.88 -10.77 -5.01
N GLU A 23 19.46 -9.57 -4.90
CA GLU A 23 20.18 -8.89 -5.97
C GLU A 23 21.72 -8.81 -5.78
N ALA A 24 22.27 -9.42 -4.74
CA ALA A 24 23.67 -9.23 -4.36
C ALA A 24 24.66 -10.34 -4.79
N ALA A 25 24.28 -11.22 -5.71
CA ALA A 25 25.19 -12.31 -6.15
C ALA A 25 25.58 -12.22 -7.62
N SER A 26 26.20 -11.14 -8.07
CA SER A 26 27.16 -11.15 -9.18
C SER A 26 27.67 -9.76 -9.54
N ARG A 27 28.77 -9.29 -8.91
CA ARG A 27 29.83 -8.44 -9.51
C ARG A 27 30.91 -8.10 -8.47
N PRO A 28 32.18 -8.06 -8.85
CA PRO A 28 33.27 -7.73 -7.92
C PRO A 28 33.36 -6.22 -7.65
N GLN A 29 33.84 -5.91 -6.45
CA GLN A 29 33.91 -4.61 -5.79
C GLN A 29 34.79 -3.59 -6.53
N THR A 30 34.29 -2.37 -6.68
CA THR A 30 35.06 -1.13 -6.50
C THR A 30 34.17 -0.11 -5.80
N GLU A 31 34.66 0.38 -4.68
CA GLU A 31 33.98 1.34 -3.81
C GLU A 31 33.78 2.71 -4.47
N ARG A 32 32.53 3.18 -4.50
CA ARG A 32 32.18 4.62 -4.43
C ARG A 32 30.79 4.77 -3.82
N LYS A 33 30.73 5.48 -2.70
CA LYS A 33 29.48 5.95 -2.04
C LYS A 33 28.59 6.64 -3.06
N LYS A 34 27.42 6.08 -3.38
CA LYS A 34 26.38 6.73 -4.18
C LYS A 34 25.23 7.14 -3.28
N ARG A 35 24.81 8.40 -3.44
CA ARG A 35 23.53 8.93 -2.91
C ARG A 35 22.34 8.10 -3.50
N PRO A 36 21.22 7.97 -2.77
CA PRO A 36 20.05 7.26 -3.30
C PRO A 36 19.50 7.96 -4.55
N ALA A 37 19.14 7.18 -5.56
CA ALA A 37 18.55 7.65 -6.80
C ALA A 37 17.16 8.24 -6.55
N PRO A 38 16.77 9.34 -7.22
CA PRO A 38 15.42 9.88 -7.15
C PRO A 38 14.42 8.88 -7.76
N ARG A 39 13.25 8.73 -7.12
CA ARG A 39 12.14 7.89 -7.60
C ARG A 39 11.69 8.37 -8.99
N PRO A 40 11.30 7.48 -9.90
CA PRO A 40 10.76 7.88 -11.19
C PRO A 40 9.44 8.63 -10.99
N SER A 41 9.37 9.88 -11.47
CA SER A 41 8.14 10.66 -11.53
C SER A 41 7.30 10.21 -12.71
N TYR A 42 6.05 9.83 -12.46
CA TYR A 42 5.05 9.56 -13.49
C TYR A 42 4.48 10.88 -14.05
N PRO A 43 4.19 10.96 -15.34
CA PRO A 43 3.47 12.11 -15.88
C PRO A 43 2.00 12.07 -15.40
N GLY A 44 1.61 13.02 -14.58
CA GLY A 44 0.23 13.14 -14.09
C GLY A 44 0.08 13.78 -12.71
N LEU A 45 1.14 13.88 -11.93
CA LEU A 45 1.08 14.56 -10.64
C LEU A 45 1.36 16.07 -10.79
N PRO A 46 0.57 16.94 -10.18
CA PRO A 46 0.87 18.36 -10.15
C PRO A 46 2.12 18.59 -9.29
N GLN A 47 3.24 18.95 -9.91
CA GLN A 47 4.30 19.68 -9.21
C GLN A 47 3.91 21.16 -9.26
N GLU A 48 3.96 21.80 -8.11
CA GLU A 48 3.76 23.24 -7.99
C GLU A 48 4.65 23.98 -8.98
N ASP A 49 4.02 24.77 -9.85
CA ASP A 49 4.67 25.57 -10.87
C ASP A 49 5.38 26.77 -10.20
N PRO A 50 6.68 26.95 -10.34
CA PRO A 50 7.26 28.25 -10.06
C PRO A 50 6.79 29.21 -11.15
N GLY A 51 6.11 30.27 -10.76
CA GLY A 51 5.50 31.29 -11.59
C GLY A 51 6.39 31.79 -12.75
N PRO A 52 5.83 32.47 -13.76
CA PRO A 52 6.50 32.74 -15.01
C PRO A 52 7.75 33.60 -14.79
N ALA A 53 8.90 33.09 -15.21
CA ALA A 53 10.14 33.82 -15.27
C ALA A 53 10.01 34.97 -16.29
N VAL A 54 10.03 36.18 -15.80
CA VAL A 54 10.12 37.40 -16.58
C VAL A 54 11.45 37.39 -17.33
N ILE A 55 11.42 37.45 -18.64
CA ILE A 55 12.57 37.58 -19.52
C ILE A 55 13.01 39.06 -19.48
N PRO A 56 14.22 39.41 -19.02
CA PRO A 56 14.76 40.77 -19.20
C PRO A 56 15.34 40.90 -20.60
N GLY A 57 14.92 41.93 -21.30
CA GLY A 57 15.51 42.41 -22.58
C GLY A 57 16.92 42.96 -22.40
N PRO A 58 17.69 43.19 -23.47
CA PRO A 58 19.11 43.45 -23.44
C PRO A 58 19.45 44.93 -23.07
N THR A 59 20.22 45.11 -22.03
CA THR A 59 20.86 46.44 -21.79
C THR A 59 22.38 46.34 -21.84
N ARG A 60 22.91 47.38 -22.42
CA ARG A 60 24.26 47.71 -22.84
C ARG A 60 25.33 47.54 -21.76
N ARG A 61 26.52 47.14 -22.26
CA ARG A 61 27.85 47.24 -21.63
C ARG A 61 28.16 48.64 -21.08
N THR A 62 28.68 48.67 -19.86
CA THR A 62 29.82 49.54 -19.51
C THR A 62 30.77 48.83 -18.55
N ARG A 63 32.05 49.11 -18.80
CA ARG A 63 33.28 48.56 -18.26
C ARG A 63 33.72 49.45 -17.06
N ASN A 64 34.15 48.84 -15.94
CA ASN A 64 35.38 49.21 -15.24
C ASN A 64 35.52 48.43 -13.92
N SER A 65 36.51 47.65 -13.83
CA SER A 65 37.83 47.74 -13.14
C SER A 65 37.84 47.83 -11.60
N ARG A 66 38.51 46.84 -11.06
CA ARG A 66 39.47 46.82 -9.92
C ARG A 66 39.01 46.55 -8.48
N SER A 67 39.68 45.54 -7.98
CA SER A 67 40.39 45.39 -6.70
C SER A 67 39.58 45.10 -5.42
N GLY A 68 39.74 43.92 -4.85
CA GLY A 68 40.56 43.83 -3.64
C GLY A 68 39.79 43.53 -2.36
N SER A 69 40.24 42.48 -1.73
CA SER A 69 40.28 42.21 -0.29
C SER A 69 39.11 41.45 0.38
N SER A 70 39.54 40.34 0.88
CA SER A 70 39.00 39.52 1.96
C SER A 70 38.39 40.26 3.15
N ARG A 71 37.27 39.78 3.67
CA ARG A 71 37.05 39.70 5.13
C ARG A 71 35.82 38.80 5.43
N HIS A 72 36.01 37.99 6.45
CA HIS A 72 35.01 37.21 7.16
C HIS A 72 33.84 38.08 7.64
N ASP A 73 32.60 37.59 7.51
CA ASP A 73 31.48 38.06 8.31
C ASP A 73 30.58 36.93 8.73
N THR A 74 30.40 36.87 10.03
CA THR A 74 29.51 36.03 10.82
C THR A 74 28.04 36.46 10.66
N PRO A 75 27.05 35.59 10.82
CA PRO A 75 25.63 35.93 10.67
C PRO A 75 25.06 36.63 11.91
N PRO A 76 24.08 37.55 11.76
CA PRO A 76 23.48 38.32 12.84
C PRO A 76 22.50 37.51 13.73
N PRO A 77 22.32 37.92 15.00
CA PRO A 77 21.50 37.19 15.96
C PRO A 77 20.00 37.55 15.84
N ARG A 78 19.17 36.59 16.23
CA ARG A 78 17.69 36.69 16.28
C ARG A 78 17.22 37.69 17.35
N PRO A 79 16.11 38.41 17.17
CA PRO A 79 15.58 39.35 18.16
C PRO A 79 14.94 38.64 19.37
N ARG A 80 15.29 39.14 20.55
CA ARG A 80 14.72 38.76 21.85
C ARG A 80 13.28 39.29 21.99
N ARG A 81 12.37 38.46 22.47
CA ARG A 81 11.03 38.83 22.91
C ARG A 81 11.12 39.73 24.15
N ALA A 82 10.36 40.84 24.13
CA ALA A 82 10.21 41.78 25.23
C ALA A 82 9.51 41.13 26.45
N ALA A 83 10.05 41.44 27.63
CA ALA A 83 9.47 41.07 28.93
C ALA A 83 8.32 42.02 29.30
N ARG A 84 7.28 41.48 29.90
CA ARG A 84 6.19 42.24 30.53
C ARG A 84 6.67 42.78 31.89
N PRO A 85 6.24 44.01 32.33
CA PRO A 85 6.61 44.56 33.61
C PRO A 85 5.85 43.93 34.78
N ALA A 86 6.52 43.85 35.91
CA ALA A 86 5.99 43.43 37.19
C ALA A 86 5.15 44.53 37.87
N PRO A 87 4.20 44.18 38.73
CA PRO A 87 3.43 45.15 39.50
C PRO A 87 4.26 45.75 40.66
N GLN A 88 4.08 47.03 40.91
CA GLN A 88 4.66 47.82 42.00
C GLN A 88 4.05 47.37 43.35
N GLU A 89 4.88 47.17 44.33
CA GLU A 89 4.53 47.11 45.73
C GLU A 89 4.46 48.54 46.32
N GLU A 90 3.32 48.85 46.89
CA GLU A 90 3.13 50.07 47.66
C GLU A 90 3.61 49.85 49.10
N TYR A 91 4.55 50.72 49.52
CA TYR A 91 5.03 50.86 50.90
C TYR A 91 4.05 51.63 51.70
N GLU A 92 3.60 51.12 52.84
CA GLU A 92 3.00 51.89 53.92
C GLU A 92 3.82 51.73 55.22
N ASP A 93 3.97 52.87 55.85
CA ASP A 93 4.82 53.22 56.95
C ASP A 93 4.55 52.49 58.27
N TYR A 94 5.65 52.34 59.00
CA TYR A 94 5.68 52.03 60.44
C TYR A 94 5.47 53.30 61.28
N PRO A 95 4.97 53.16 62.52
CA PRO A 95 5.69 53.76 63.64
C PRO A 95 6.01 52.77 64.76
N GLU A 96 7.21 53.05 65.33
CA GLU A 96 7.78 52.48 66.55
C GLU A 96 6.94 52.82 67.78
N ALA A 97 6.90 51.91 68.76
CA ALA A 97 6.85 52.27 70.16
C ALA A 97 7.34 51.12 71.03
N GLU A 98 8.19 51.52 71.95
CA GLU A 98 8.92 50.84 72.99
C GLU A 98 8.04 50.14 74.05
N GLY A 99 8.66 49.22 74.79
CA GLY A 99 8.33 49.07 76.22
C GLY A 99 8.16 47.63 76.72
N GLU A 100 9.20 47.14 77.33
CA GLU A 100 9.31 46.30 78.54
C GLU A 100 8.08 45.51 79.05
N SER A 101 8.20 44.18 79.26
CA SER A 101 8.47 43.62 80.57
C SER A 101 8.26 42.10 80.65
N ARG A 102 9.07 41.45 81.47
CA ARG A 102 9.08 40.04 81.85
C ARG A 102 7.77 39.64 82.55
N SER A 103 7.21 38.48 82.22
CA SER A 103 6.84 37.53 83.23
C SER A 103 6.38 36.15 82.66
N ALA A 104 6.60 35.18 83.46
CA ALA A 104 6.63 33.74 83.33
C ALA A 104 5.36 33.03 82.92
N ARG A 105 5.58 31.83 82.39
CA ARG A 105 4.82 30.56 82.52
C ARG A 105 3.41 30.47 81.96
N ALA A 106 3.26 29.65 80.93
CA ALA A 106 2.44 28.44 81.00
C ALA A 106 2.47 27.74 79.62
N GLY A 107 2.90 26.50 79.58
CA GLY A 107 2.95 25.69 78.35
C GLY A 107 1.53 25.47 77.82
N ARG A 108 1.29 25.90 76.60
CA ARG A 108 0.18 25.47 75.78
C ARG A 108 0.67 24.35 74.85
N PRO A 109 -0.11 23.26 74.65
CA PRO A 109 0.30 22.19 73.76
C PRO A 109 0.34 22.66 72.34
N ARG A 110 1.46 22.48 71.67
CA ARG A 110 1.62 22.72 70.22
C ARG A 110 0.65 21.85 69.47
N LYS A 111 -0.31 22.38 68.76
CA LYS A 111 -1.11 21.69 67.77
C LYS A 111 -0.15 21.15 66.68
N PRO A 112 -0.20 19.85 66.32
CA PRO A 112 0.62 19.34 65.26
C PRO A 112 0.26 19.99 63.96
N ARG A 113 1.24 20.64 63.27
CA ARG A 113 1.13 21.04 61.89
C ARG A 113 1.06 19.79 61.05
N PHE A 114 -0.15 19.35 60.68
CA PHE A 114 -0.35 18.31 59.66
C PHE A 114 0.13 18.87 58.32
N THR A 115 1.36 18.48 57.92
CA THR A 115 1.78 18.62 56.54
C THR A 115 0.91 17.72 55.68
N ILE A 116 0.61 18.14 54.46
CA ILE A 116 -0.18 17.37 53.46
C ILE A 116 0.32 15.92 53.40
N PHE A 117 1.63 15.74 53.50
CA PHE A 117 2.29 14.44 53.58
C PHE A 117 1.90 13.60 54.83
N GLY A 118 1.75 14.25 55.98
CA GLY A 118 1.30 13.56 57.21
C GLY A 118 -0.17 13.17 57.12
N ALA A 119 -1.02 13.98 56.51
CA ALA A 119 -2.42 13.66 56.26
C ALA A 119 -2.56 12.49 55.27
N LEU A 120 -1.77 12.48 54.20
CA LEU A 120 -1.75 11.39 53.21
C LEU A 120 -1.25 10.08 53.83
N LEU A 121 -0.18 10.13 54.66
CA LEU A 121 0.33 8.97 55.39
C LEU A 121 -0.66 8.45 56.42
N PHE A 122 -1.41 9.34 57.11
CA PHE A 122 -2.46 8.99 58.06
C PHE A 122 -3.61 8.24 57.40
N VAL A 123 -4.07 8.75 56.27
CA VAL A 123 -5.12 8.10 55.43
C VAL A 123 -4.65 6.76 54.90
N LEU A 124 -3.39 6.67 54.46
CA LEU A 124 -2.79 5.44 53.93
C LEU A 124 -2.63 4.37 55.02
N LEU A 125 -2.34 4.77 56.28
CA LEU A 125 -2.15 3.86 57.40
C LEU A 125 -3.45 3.57 58.18
N MET A 126 -4.53 4.32 57.99
CA MET A 126 -5.81 4.16 58.64
C MET A 126 -6.40 2.73 58.48
N PRO A 127 -6.41 2.13 57.26
CA PRO A 127 -6.92 0.76 57.10
C PRO A 127 -6.11 -0.29 57.86
N PHE A 128 -4.79 -0.13 57.92
CA PHE A 128 -3.91 -1.05 58.70
C PHE A 128 -4.17 -0.96 60.21
N ARG A 129 -4.49 0.24 60.74
CA ARG A 129 -4.93 0.43 62.10
C ARG A 129 -6.31 -0.20 62.35
N PHE A 130 -7.25 -0.07 61.39
CA PHE A 130 -8.57 -0.69 61.47
C PHE A 130 -8.48 -2.22 61.43
N ILE A 131 -7.67 -2.78 60.52
CA ILE A 131 -7.38 -4.24 60.46
C ILE A 131 -6.73 -4.71 61.76
N GLY A 132 -5.79 -3.92 62.33
CA GLY A 132 -5.17 -4.19 63.64
C GLY A 132 -6.19 -4.20 64.79
N SER A 133 -7.19 -3.31 64.75
CA SER A 133 -8.28 -3.26 65.75
C SER A 133 -9.23 -4.46 65.62
N LEU A 134 -9.64 -4.80 64.39
CA LEU A 134 -10.55 -5.90 64.08
C LEU A 134 -9.96 -7.28 64.47
N THR A 135 -8.64 -7.44 64.41
CA THR A 135 -7.95 -8.68 64.67
C THR A 135 -7.37 -8.74 66.13
N ARG A 136 -7.70 -7.77 66.98
CA ARG A 136 -7.09 -7.62 68.34
C ARG A 136 -7.41 -8.78 69.28
N ASN A 137 -8.59 -9.40 69.10
CA ASN A 137 -9.08 -10.50 69.98
C ASN A 137 -8.75 -11.92 69.41
N ILE A 138 -8.04 -12.01 68.29
CA ILE A 138 -7.66 -13.29 67.68
C ILE A 138 -6.28 -13.69 68.19
N ARG A 139 -6.08 -15.01 68.50
CA ARG A 139 -4.78 -15.53 68.91
C ARG A 139 -3.67 -15.08 67.98
N TRP A 140 -2.51 -14.62 68.51
CA TRP A 140 -1.48 -13.90 67.77
C TRP A 140 -0.96 -14.66 66.54
N PHE A 141 -0.82 -15.99 66.61
CA PHE A 141 -0.32 -16.83 65.52
C PHE A 141 -1.35 -16.98 64.35
N ILE A 142 -2.65 -16.69 64.58
CA ILE A 142 -3.69 -16.62 63.55
C ILE A 142 -3.83 -15.17 63.07
N SER A 143 -3.72 -14.20 63.98
CA SER A 143 -3.93 -12.77 63.65
C SER A 143 -2.83 -12.23 62.74
N TRP A 144 -1.61 -12.72 62.82
CA TRP A 144 -0.50 -12.20 61.99
C TRP A 144 -0.60 -12.58 60.52
N PRO A 145 -0.81 -13.86 60.13
CA PRO A 145 -1.05 -14.22 58.74
C PRO A 145 -2.29 -13.53 58.15
N LEU A 146 -3.37 -13.40 58.95
CA LEU A 146 -4.61 -12.73 58.52
C LEU A 146 -4.40 -11.22 58.26
N ARG A 147 -3.58 -10.55 59.09
CA ARG A 147 -3.21 -9.13 58.85
C ARG A 147 -2.39 -8.95 57.59
N ILE A 148 -1.45 -9.83 57.32
CA ILE A 148 -0.68 -9.81 56.07
C ILE A 148 -1.64 -10.02 54.88
N LEU A 149 -2.50 -11.03 54.93
CA LEU A 149 -3.45 -11.32 53.85
C LEU A 149 -4.36 -10.12 53.58
N LEU A 150 -4.98 -9.55 54.61
CA LEU A 150 -5.85 -8.36 54.50
C LEU A 150 -5.07 -7.13 54.01
N GLY A 151 -3.83 -6.96 54.45
CA GLY A 151 -2.94 -5.91 53.99
C GLY A 151 -2.59 -6.06 52.51
N CYS A 152 -2.26 -7.25 52.06
CA CYS A 152 -2.00 -7.56 50.65
C CYS A 152 -3.27 -7.34 49.80
N CYS A 153 -4.45 -7.77 50.29
CA CYS A 153 -5.73 -7.51 49.60
C CYS A 153 -5.99 -6.02 49.47
N PHE A 154 -5.78 -5.23 50.55
CA PHE A 154 -5.97 -3.78 50.51
C PHE A 154 -5.02 -3.11 49.52
N VAL A 155 -3.73 -3.43 49.56
CA VAL A 155 -2.74 -2.92 48.59
C VAL A 155 -3.12 -3.32 47.18
N GLY A 156 -3.57 -4.54 46.97
CA GLY A 156 -4.09 -5.00 45.68
C GLY A 156 -5.28 -4.19 45.17
N ILE A 157 -6.23 -3.87 46.05
CA ILE A 157 -7.40 -3.03 45.72
C ILE A 157 -6.96 -1.60 45.35
N VAL A 158 -6.04 -1.00 46.10
CA VAL A 158 -5.52 0.35 45.84
C VAL A 158 -4.81 0.40 44.48
N ILE A 159 -3.89 -0.57 44.25
CA ILE A 159 -3.20 -0.66 42.96
C ILE A 159 -4.20 -0.88 41.82
N GLY A 160 -5.17 -1.78 41.98
CA GLY A 160 -6.22 -2.03 41.01
C GLY A 160 -7.02 -0.79 40.70
N SER A 161 -7.41 0.00 41.73
CA SER A 161 -8.15 1.25 41.56
C SER A 161 -7.33 2.31 40.81
N ILE A 162 -6.04 2.43 41.13
CA ILE A 162 -5.12 3.34 40.41
C ILE A 162 -5.01 2.92 38.94
N LEU A 163 -4.85 1.63 38.65
CA LEU A 163 -4.79 1.12 37.29
C LEU A 163 -6.09 1.38 36.52
N VAL A 164 -7.26 1.14 37.13
CA VAL A 164 -8.57 1.43 36.51
C VAL A 164 -8.70 2.91 36.18
N PHE A 165 -8.30 3.80 37.10
CA PHE A 165 -8.32 5.25 36.85
C PHE A 165 -7.36 5.65 35.74
N LEU A 166 -6.09 5.18 35.79
CA LEU A 166 -5.06 5.50 34.82
C LEU A 166 -5.45 5.02 33.42
N TYR A 167 -5.87 3.77 33.28
CA TYR A 167 -6.24 3.22 31.98
C TYR A 167 -7.61 3.71 31.50
N GLY A 168 -8.51 4.08 32.41
CA GLY A 168 -9.72 4.82 32.07
C GLY A 168 -9.40 6.15 31.39
N THR A 169 -8.46 6.93 31.95
CA THR A 169 -8.03 8.20 31.34
C THR A 169 -7.26 8.01 30.03
N ILE A 170 -6.43 6.97 29.92
CA ILE A 170 -5.74 6.60 28.68
C ILE A 170 -6.75 6.24 27.60
N SER A 171 -7.77 5.43 27.93
CA SER A 171 -8.79 5.01 26.97
C SER A 171 -9.61 6.20 26.41
N ASN A 172 -9.74 7.30 27.16
CA ASN A 172 -10.44 8.50 26.69
C ASN A 172 -9.73 9.26 25.57
N ARG A 173 -8.47 8.93 25.28
CA ARG A 173 -7.72 9.48 24.15
C ARG A 173 -8.12 8.84 22.81
N TYR A 174 -8.81 7.72 22.84
CA TYR A 174 -9.25 6.98 21.66
C TYR A 174 -10.70 7.38 21.33
N ASP A 175 -10.95 7.65 20.06
CA ASP A 175 -12.29 7.94 19.58
C ASP A 175 -13.10 6.64 19.46
N ILE A 176 -14.15 6.50 20.27
CA ILE A 176 -15.03 5.32 20.26
C ILE A 176 -15.85 5.23 18.96
N SER A 177 -16.08 6.34 18.27
CA SER A 177 -16.82 6.32 16.99
C SER A 177 -16.09 5.51 15.91
N GLU A 178 -14.76 5.39 16.01
CA GLU A 178 -13.96 4.57 15.10
C GLU A 178 -14.37 3.09 15.09
N VAL A 179 -15.00 2.61 16.15
CA VAL A 179 -15.51 1.23 16.21
C VAL A 179 -16.53 0.97 15.10
N LYS A 180 -17.36 1.93 14.75
CA LYS A 180 -18.37 1.82 13.69
C LYS A 180 -17.98 2.51 12.38
N SER A 181 -17.25 3.62 12.44
CA SER A 181 -16.94 4.45 11.26
C SER A 181 -15.84 3.86 10.38
N ASN A 182 -14.83 3.24 10.98
CA ASN A 182 -13.66 2.73 10.27
C ASN A 182 -13.80 1.23 9.91
N ILE A 183 -14.98 0.78 9.53
CA ILE A 183 -15.08 -0.56 8.92
C ILE A 183 -14.55 -0.43 7.51
N PRO A 184 -13.45 -1.13 7.17
CA PRO A 184 -12.89 -1.04 5.84
C PRO A 184 -13.93 -1.48 4.81
N GLU A 185 -14.35 -0.58 3.94
CA GLU A 185 -15.29 -0.85 2.87
C GLU A 185 -14.55 -1.20 1.57
N ARG A 186 -15.25 -1.82 0.63
CA ARG A 186 -14.72 -2.18 -0.68
C ARG A 186 -14.49 -0.91 -1.50
N THR A 187 -13.28 -0.68 -1.99
CA THR A 187 -13.02 0.32 -3.02
C THR A 187 -13.42 -0.23 -4.38
N VAL A 188 -14.38 0.42 -5.01
CA VAL A 188 -14.91 0.04 -6.33
C VAL A 188 -14.28 0.92 -7.41
N ILE A 189 -13.87 0.31 -8.52
CA ILE A 189 -13.34 1.03 -9.67
C ILE A 189 -14.35 0.96 -10.79
N LEU A 190 -14.74 2.13 -11.28
CA LEU A 190 -15.73 2.29 -12.32
C LEU A 190 -15.06 2.75 -13.63
N ASP A 191 -15.61 2.30 -14.76
CA ASP A 191 -15.29 2.82 -16.07
C ASP A 191 -16.01 4.17 -16.32
N ARG A 192 -15.71 4.80 -17.45
CA ARG A 192 -16.34 6.08 -17.86
C ARG A 192 -17.86 6.02 -18.02
N LYS A 193 -18.45 4.84 -18.06
CA LYS A 193 -19.90 4.58 -18.13
C LYS A 193 -20.46 4.12 -16.79
N ASN A 194 -19.71 4.29 -15.68
CA ASN A 194 -20.06 3.85 -14.32
C ASN A 194 -20.28 2.33 -14.17
N ARG A 195 -19.69 1.51 -15.05
CA ARG A 195 -19.68 0.06 -14.89
C ARG A 195 -18.49 -0.35 -14.01
N THR A 196 -18.70 -1.30 -13.12
CA THR A 196 -17.60 -1.84 -12.29
C THR A 196 -16.61 -2.61 -13.18
N ILE A 197 -15.34 -2.19 -13.15
CA ILE A 197 -14.24 -2.84 -13.87
C ILE A 197 -13.28 -3.58 -12.95
N GLY A 198 -13.39 -3.36 -11.66
CA GLY A 198 -12.58 -4.04 -10.67
C GLY A 198 -12.77 -3.48 -9.27
N THR A 199 -12.00 -4.02 -8.34
CA THR A 199 -12.02 -3.61 -6.96
C THR A 199 -10.62 -3.62 -6.38
N LEU A 200 -10.33 -2.68 -5.49
CA LEU A 200 -9.05 -2.60 -4.78
C LEU A 200 -9.26 -2.90 -3.31
N HIS A 201 -8.22 -3.49 -2.71
CA HIS A 201 -8.12 -3.76 -1.28
C HIS A 201 -9.33 -4.48 -0.69
N GLY A 202 -9.22 -5.80 -0.60
CA GLY A 202 -10.22 -6.65 0.02
C GLY A 202 -11.36 -7.00 -0.95
N GLU A 203 -11.11 -7.95 -1.82
CA GLU A 203 -12.18 -8.66 -2.50
C GLU A 203 -13.27 -8.97 -1.48
N ASN A 204 -14.48 -8.43 -1.73
CA ASN A 204 -15.70 -8.73 -0.98
C ASN A 204 -15.88 -8.13 0.42
N ARG A 205 -15.47 -6.90 0.68
CA ARG A 205 -15.85 -6.18 1.90
C ARG A 205 -17.26 -5.58 1.76
N LYS A 206 -18.28 -6.43 1.82
CA LYS A 206 -19.67 -6.01 2.02
C LYS A 206 -19.93 -6.03 3.52
N ARG A 207 -20.41 -4.92 4.10
CA ARG A 207 -20.92 -4.94 5.47
C ARG A 207 -22.16 -5.83 5.52
N VAL A 208 -22.16 -6.76 6.44
CA VAL A 208 -23.22 -7.75 6.62
C VAL A 208 -23.87 -7.51 7.98
N SER A 209 -25.19 -7.41 8.02
CA SER A 209 -25.93 -7.39 9.28
C SER A 209 -25.99 -8.79 9.89
N LEU A 210 -26.20 -8.89 11.22
CA LEU A 210 -26.37 -10.17 11.88
C LEU A 210 -27.52 -10.99 11.30
N ARG A 211 -28.54 -10.36 10.71
CA ARG A 211 -29.68 -11.04 10.06
C ARG A 211 -29.33 -11.71 8.75
N GLU A 212 -28.22 -11.32 8.13
CA GLU A 212 -27.70 -11.90 6.88
C GLU A 212 -26.71 -13.06 7.12
N VAL A 213 -26.51 -13.44 8.38
CA VAL A 213 -25.59 -14.53 8.76
C VAL A 213 -26.41 -15.64 9.42
N PRO A 214 -26.13 -16.93 9.15
CA PRO A 214 -26.85 -18.04 9.80
C PRO A 214 -26.70 -17.93 11.34
N PRO A 215 -27.80 -18.06 12.12
CA PRO A 215 -27.72 -18.05 13.58
C PRO A 215 -26.73 -19.06 14.14
N ILE A 216 -26.61 -20.21 13.50
CA ILE A 216 -25.65 -21.25 13.92
C ILE A 216 -24.18 -20.81 13.80
N PHE A 217 -23.85 -19.89 12.87
CA PHE A 217 -22.50 -19.30 12.81
C PHE A 217 -22.26 -18.43 14.05
N ILE A 218 -23.26 -17.64 14.44
CA ILE A 218 -23.15 -16.78 15.63
C ILE A 218 -22.97 -17.62 16.89
N ASP A 219 -23.76 -18.70 17.04
CA ASP A 219 -23.59 -19.65 18.14
C ASP A 219 -22.18 -20.27 18.13
N ALA A 220 -21.70 -20.72 16.96
CA ALA A 220 -20.36 -21.29 16.80
C ALA A 220 -19.24 -20.32 17.19
N LEU A 221 -19.37 -19.05 16.76
CA LEU A 221 -18.41 -17.97 17.06
C LEU A 221 -18.35 -17.69 18.56
N ILE A 222 -19.52 -17.51 19.19
CA ILE A 222 -19.63 -17.19 20.63
C ILE A 222 -19.10 -18.36 21.47
N LEU A 223 -19.52 -19.57 21.19
CA LEU A 223 -19.05 -20.76 21.91
C LEU A 223 -17.54 -20.98 21.78
N ARG A 224 -16.97 -20.62 20.64
CA ARG A 224 -15.53 -20.78 20.38
C ARG A 224 -14.68 -19.71 21.04
N GLU A 225 -15.09 -18.44 20.91
CA GLU A 225 -14.25 -17.29 21.26
C GLU A 225 -14.62 -16.69 22.64
N ASP A 226 -15.91 -16.67 23.00
CA ASP A 226 -16.42 -15.99 24.20
C ASP A 226 -17.78 -16.52 24.62
N ASN A 227 -17.83 -17.73 25.18
CA ASN A 227 -19.07 -18.44 25.46
C ASN A 227 -20.05 -17.75 26.42
N ARG A 228 -19.60 -16.67 27.09
CA ARG A 228 -20.41 -15.85 27.98
C ARG A 228 -20.51 -14.40 27.51
N PHE A 229 -20.39 -14.19 26.20
CA PHE A 229 -20.37 -12.87 25.59
C PHE A 229 -21.53 -11.97 26.04
N TYR A 230 -22.74 -12.51 26.13
CA TYR A 230 -23.93 -11.77 26.54
C TYR A 230 -24.02 -11.51 28.07
N ASP A 231 -23.21 -12.23 28.91
CA ASP A 231 -23.31 -12.20 30.37
C ASP A 231 -22.36 -11.21 31.04
N HIS A 232 -21.40 -10.65 30.30
CA HIS A 232 -20.39 -9.75 30.87
C HIS A 232 -20.34 -8.39 30.17
N GLY A 233 -19.83 -7.35 30.84
CA GLY A 233 -19.64 -5.99 30.32
C GLY A 233 -18.20 -5.75 29.80
N GLY A 234 -17.81 -6.41 28.74
CA GLY A 234 -16.51 -6.24 28.05
C GLY A 234 -15.36 -7.09 28.58
N VAL A 235 -15.41 -7.53 29.82
CA VAL A 235 -14.40 -8.41 30.44
C VAL A 235 -15.08 -9.55 31.18
N ASP A 236 -14.76 -10.79 30.84
CA ASP A 236 -15.21 -11.98 31.56
C ASP A 236 -14.31 -12.26 32.76
N TRP A 237 -14.64 -11.66 33.91
CA TRP A 237 -13.87 -11.87 35.16
C TRP A 237 -13.88 -13.31 35.66
N ILE A 238 -14.94 -14.07 35.40
CA ILE A 238 -15.04 -15.48 35.76
C ILE A 238 -14.12 -16.30 34.84
N GLY A 239 -14.09 -16.00 33.56
CA GLY A 239 -13.15 -16.57 32.58
C GLY A 239 -11.70 -16.26 32.94
N VAL A 240 -11.39 -15.02 33.32
CA VAL A 240 -10.05 -14.63 33.82
C VAL A 240 -9.67 -15.44 35.04
N GLY A 241 -10.56 -15.59 36.05
CA GLY A 241 -10.32 -16.42 37.22
C GLY A 241 -10.08 -17.88 36.88
N ARG A 242 -10.86 -18.45 35.97
CA ARG A 242 -10.72 -19.82 35.49
C ARG A 242 -9.37 -20.03 34.77
N ALA A 243 -9.01 -19.12 33.86
CA ALA A 243 -7.72 -19.16 33.17
C ALA A 243 -6.54 -19.08 34.13
N PHE A 244 -6.61 -18.20 35.15
CA PHE A 244 -5.60 -18.08 36.20
C PHE A 244 -5.46 -19.37 37.01
N ALA A 245 -6.57 -19.99 37.43
CA ALA A 245 -6.56 -21.26 38.13
C ALA A 245 -5.92 -22.39 37.30
N GLN A 246 -6.17 -22.42 35.99
CA GLN A 246 -5.55 -23.37 35.06
C GLN A 246 -4.03 -23.14 34.92
N VAL A 247 -3.59 -21.88 34.82
CA VAL A 247 -2.15 -21.55 34.79
C VAL A 247 -1.46 -22.04 36.07
N LEU A 248 -2.06 -21.86 37.22
CA LEU A 248 -1.52 -22.37 38.48
C LEU A 248 -1.43 -23.90 38.49
N LYS A 249 -2.46 -24.59 37.96
CA LYS A 249 -2.53 -26.07 37.95
C LYS A 249 -1.58 -26.69 36.90
N HIS A 250 -1.49 -26.13 35.71
CA HIS A 250 -0.78 -26.76 34.59
C HIS A 250 0.52 -26.05 34.17
N LYS A 251 0.90 -24.94 34.84
CA LYS A 251 2.07 -24.11 34.55
C LYS A 251 2.16 -23.65 33.09
N ARG A 252 1.05 -23.70 32.35
CA ARG A 252 0.90 -23.25 30.95
C ARG A 252 -0.44 -22.56 30.78
N ALA A 253 -0.48 -21.50 29.99
CA ALA A 253 -1.72 -20.86 29.58
C ALA A 253 -2.40 -21.74 28.52
N THR A 254 -3.45 -22.45 28.92
CA THR A 254 -4.19 -23.38 28.05
C THR A 254 -5.46 -22.78 27.44
N GLN A 255 -5.95 -21.67 27.99
CA GLN A 255 -7.13 -20.93 27.48
C GLN A 255 -6.86 -19.44 27.45
N GLY A 256 -7.37 -18.75 26.40
CA GLY A 256 -7.36 -17.29 26.31
C GLY A 256 -8.44 -16.68 27.21
N ALA A 257 -8.12 -15.60 27.92
CA ALA A 257 -9.06 -14.83 28.75
C ALA A 257 -9.51 -13.53 28.04
N SER A 258 -9.37 -13.45 26.71
CA SER A 258 -9.75 -12.26 25.92
C SER A 258 -11.16 -12.44 25.39
N THR A 259 -12.02 -11.45 25.64
CA THR A 259 -13.40 -11.40 25.14
C THR A 259 -13.46 -10.92 23.69
N LEU A 260 -14.58 -11.14 23.01
CA LEU A 260 -14.86 -10.60 21.67
C LEU A 260 -14.72 -9.07 21.63
N THR A 261 -15.19 -8.37 22.68
CA THR A 261 -15.07 -6.91 22.77
C THR A 261 -13.62 -6.46 22.93
N MET A 262 -12.78 -7.18 23.68
CA MET A 262 -11.35 -6.90 23.78
C MET A 262 -10.63 -7.15 22.44
N GLN A 263 -11.03 -8.21 21.72
CA GLN A 263 -10.49 -8.48 20.38
C GLN A 263 -10.90 -7.37 19.40
N LEU A 264 -12.16 -6.90 19.47
CA LEU A 264 -12.63 -5.77 18.65
C LEU A 264 -11.83 -4.49 18.94
N ALA A 265 -11.61 -4.15 20.21
CA ALA A 265 -10.77 -3.02 20.61
C ALA A 265 -9.35 -3.14 20.02
N LYS A 266 -8.73 -4.32 20.14
CA LYS A 266 -7.41 -4.61 19.58
C LYS A 266 -7.36 -4.40 18.07
N ILE A 267 -8.36 -4.88 17.33
CA ILE A 267 -8.43 -4.79 15.86
C ILE A 267 -8.67 -3.33 15.44
N THR A 268 -9.57 -2.62 16.12
CA THR A 268 -9.93 -1.23 15.79
C THR A 268 -8.75 -0.28 15.95
N TYR A 269 -8.05 -0.36 17.07
CA TYR A 269 -6.97 0.57 17.43
C TYR A 269 -5.57 0.03 17.15
N ASN A 270 -5.47 -1.06 16.39
CA ASN A 270 -4.21 -1.65 15.89
C ASN A 270 -3.15 -1.95 16.99
N HIS A 271 -3.60 -2.41 18.15
CA HIS A 271 -2.71 -2.80 19.25
C HIS A 271 -1.99 -4.12 18.93
N ARG A 272 -0.87 -4.05 18.18
CA ARG A 272 -0.08 -5.23 17.77
C ARG A 272 0.88 -5.74 18.84
N GLU A 273 1.27 -4.90 19.78
CA GLU A 273 2.24 -5.26 20.81
C GLU A 273 1.61 -6.17 21.88
N ARG A 274 2.28 -7.27 22.16
CA ARG A 274 1.87 -8.22 23.20
C ARG A 274 2.53 -7.86 24.55
N ASN A 275 2.19 -6.71 25.11
CA ASN A 275 2.66 -6.28 26.42
C ASN A 275 1.49 -6.01 27.38
N LEU A 276 1.80 -5.89 28.68
CA LEU A 276 0.80 -5.65 29.72
C LEU A 276 0.06 -4.32 29.53
N HIS A 277 0.76 -3.29 29.04
CA HIS A 277 0.19 -1.98 28.78
C HIS A 277 -0.92 -2.06 27.72
N SER A 278 -0.63 -2.67 26.57
CA SER A 278 -1.64 -2.89 25.52
C SER A 278 -2.83 -3.69 26.03
N LYS A 279 -2.56 -4.72 26.88
CA LYS A 279 -3.64 -5.55 27.42
C LYS A 279 -4.56 -4.79 28.39
N LEU A 280 -4.02 -3.93 29.24
CA LEU A 280 -4.80 -3.09 30.14
C LEU A 280 -5.57 -1.99 29.37
N THR A 281 -4.98 -1.47 28.29
CA THR A 281 -5.66 -0.54 27.37
C THR A 281 -6.82 -1.23 26.66
N GLU A 282 -6.65 -2.46 26.16
CA GLU A 282 -7.74 -3.27 25.56
C GLU A 282 -8.89 -3.48 26.54
N VAL A 283 -8.59 -3.78 27.83
CA VAL A 283 -9.60 -3.93 28.89
C VAL A 283 -10.39 -2.64 29.10
N ALA A 284 -9.71 -1.49 29.18
CA ALA A 284 -10.37 -0.19 29.39
C ALA A 284 -11.22 0.21 28.17
N LEU A 285 -10.71 -0.01 26.95
CA LEU A 285 -11.43 0.23 25.71
C LEU A 285 -12.66 -0.69 25.57
N ALA A 286 -12.51 -1.98 25.90
CA ALA A 286 -13.65 -2.91 25.87
C ALA A 286 -14.78 -2.48 26.79
N LYS A 287 -14.48 -1.97 27.99
CA LYS A 287 -15.51 -1.40 28.88
C LYS A 287 -16.21 -0.17 28.29
N ARG A 288 -15.46 0.71 27.63
CA ARG A 288 -16.05 1.88 26.97
C ARG A 288 -16.90 1.49 25.77
N ILE A 289 -16.47 0.52 24.97
CA ILE A 289 -17.23 0.00 23.84
C ILE A 289 -18.57 -0.57 24.32
N GLU A 290 -18.56 -1.39 25.36
CA GLU A 290 -19.78 -1.96 25.94
C GLU A 290 -20.71 -0.92 26.61
N ALA A 291 -20.15 0.20 27.09
CA ALA A 291 -20.95 1.30 27.60
C ALA A 291 -21.62 2.14 26.48
N THR A 292 -21.11 2.05 25.25
CA THR A 292 -21.56 2.86 24.12
C THR A 292 -22.43 2.08 23.14
N TYR A 293 -22.12 0.81 22.92
CA TYR A 293 -22.76 -0.05 21.92
C TYR A 293 -23.42 -1.28 22.55
N THR A 294 -24.52 -1.73 21.92
CA THR A 294 -25.18 -2.99 22.32
C THR A 294 -24.34 -4.21 21.94
N LYS A 295 -24.62 -5.34 22.54
CA LYS A 295 -23.97 -6.62 22.25
C LYS A 295 -24.06 -6.98 20.77
N ASP A 296 -25.22 -6.81 20.17
CA ASP A 296 -25.45 -7.12 18.76
C ASP A 296 -24.65 -6.18 17.84
N GLU A 297 -24.55 -4.89 18.18
CA GLU A 297 -23.74 -3.93 17.43
C GLU A 297 -22.24 -4.26 17.53
N ILE A 298 -21.76 -4.69 18.71
CA ILE A 298 -20.39 -5.13 18.92
C ILE A 298 -20.11 -6.37 18.08
N LEU A 299 -20.99 -7.36 18.11
CA LEU A 299 -20.86 -8.60 17.38
C LEU A 299 -20.92 -8.38 15.86
N GLU A 300 -21.87 -7.56 15.38
CA GLU A 300 -21.95 -7.17 13.97
C GLU A 300 -20.67 -6.48 13.51
N THR A 301 -20.16 -5.55 14.31
CA THR A 301 -18.92 -4.86 14.00
C THR A 301 -17.73 -5.83 13.99
N TYR A 302 -17.67 -6.77 14.92
CA TYR A 302 -16.62 -7.77 15.03
C TYR A 302 -16.57 -8.67 13.79
N ILE A 303 -17.68 -9.28 13.38
CA ILE A 303 -17.73 -10.18 12.22
C ILE A 303 -17.39 -9.49 10.90
N ASN A 304 -17.59 -8.19 10.81
CA ASN A 304 -17.23 -7.37 9.65
C ASN A 304 -15.77 -6.89 9.64
N ARG A 305 -15.04 -7.01 10.77
CA ARG A 305 -13.66 -6.52 10.90
C ARG A 305 -12.61 -7.60 11.02
N ILE A 306 -12.99 -8.77 11.52
CA ILE A 306 -12.02 -9.84 11.79
C ILE A 306 -11.39 -10.35 10.50
N PHE A 307 -10.10 -10.74 10.61
CA PHE A 307 -9.31 -11.31 9.54
C PHE A 307 -9.42 -12.84 9.54
N TRP A 308 -9.83 -13.43 8.41
CA TRP A 308 -9.97 -14.88 8.21
C TRP A 308 -8.83 -15.54 7.41
N GLY A 309 -7.69 -14.89 7.26
CA GLY A 309 -6.57 -15.39 6.45
C GLY A 309 -6.61 -14.89 5.01
N HIS A 310 -5.53 -15.16 4.25
CA HIS A 310 -5.32 -14.64 2.92
C HIS A 310 -5.47 -13.11 2.88
N THR A 311 -6.48 -12.58 2.23
CA THR A 311 -6.85 -11.15 2.22
C THR A 311 -8.27 -10.93 2.74
N PHE A 312 -8.89 -11.95 3.36
CA PHE A 312 -10.30 -11.92 3.71
C PHE A 312 -10.51 -11.20 5.05
N LEU A 313 -11.03 -10.00 4.98
CA LEU A 313 -11.48 -9.20 6.12
C LEU A 313 -13.02 -9.14 6.12
N GLY A 314 -13.62 -9.56 7.23
CA GLY A 314 -15.06 -9.66 7.39
C GLY A 314 -15.66 -10.96 6.85
N ILE A 315 -16.83 -11.35 7.39
CA ILE A 315 -17.51 -12.62 7.10
C ILE A 315 -17.91 -12.73 5.63
N ALA A 316 -18.33 -11.65 4.98
CA ALA A 316 -18.69 -11.67 3.57
C ALA A 316 -17.48 -12.02 2.67
N ALA A 317 -16.31 -11.44 2.98
CA ALA A 317 -15.09 -11.74 2.26
C ALA A 317 -14.66 -13.20 2.48
N ALA A 318 -14.80 -13.71 3.71
CA ALA A 318 -14.45 -15.08 4.04
C ALA A 318 -15.39 -16.09 3.35
N ALA A 319 -16.70 -15.87 3.40
CA ALA A 319 -17.70 -16.75 2.77
C ALA A 319 -17.51 -16.85 1.25
N ARG A 320 -17.32 -15.70 0.59
CA ARG A 320 -17.06 -15.67 -0.85
C ARG A 320 -15.66 -16.21 -1.19
N GLY A 321 -14.64 -15.84 -0.42
CA GLY A 321 -13.25 -16.21 -0.69
C GLY A 321 -12.97 -17.69 -0.49
N TYR A 322 -13.60 -18.35 0.46
CA TYR A 322 -13.41 -19.77 0.72
C TYR A 322 -14.42 -20.66 -0.02
N TYR A 323 -15.69 -20.21 -0.16
CA TYR A 323 -16.79 -21.06 -0.58
C TYR A 323 -17.57 -20.55 -1.79
N ASP A 324 -17.27 -19.33 -2.27
CA ASP A 324 -18.03 -18.65 -3.34
C ASP A 324 -19.52 -18.53 -3.02
N LYS A 325 -19.83 -18.20 -1.75
CA LYS A 325 -21.20 -18.10 -1.21
C LYS A 325 -21.42 -16.75 -0.50
N GLU A 326 -22.67 -16.30 -0.47
CA GLU A 326 -23.09 -15.26 0.47
C GLU A 326 -23.08 -15.84 1.90
N PRO A 327 -22.85 -15.01 2.96
CA PRO A 327 -22.85 -15.52 4.34
C PRO A 327 -24.08 -16.32 4.72
N ARG A 328 -25.27 -15.90 4.27
CA ARG A 328 -26.55 -16.59 4.55
C ARG A 328 -26.65 -18.02 4.01
N ASP A 329 -25.83 -18.34 3.00
CA ASP A 329 -25.87 -19.62 2.27
C ASP A 329 -24.82 -20.62 2.76
N LEU A 330 -24.10 -20.28 3.86
CA LEU A 330 -23.09 -21.14 4.46
C LEU A 330 -23.75 -22.38 5.11
N SER A 331 -23.18 -23.56 4.86
CA SER A 331 -23.57 -24.80 5.52
C SER A 331 -23.12 -24.82 6.99
N LEU A 332 -23.64 -25.75 7.80
CA LEU A 332 -23.23 -25.95 9.19
C LEU A 332 -21.71 -26.22 9.28
N ALA A 333 -21.18 -27.07 8.41
CA ALA A 333 -19.75 -27.39 8.38
C ALA A 333 -18.89 -26.18 7.98
N GLU A 334 -19.35 -25.37 7.03
CA GLU A 334 -18.68 -24.13 6.62
C GLU A 334 -18.71 -23.07 7.73
N CYS A 335 -19.86 -22.90 8.41
CA CYS A 335 -19.98 -22.03 9.58
C CYS A 335 -19.01 -22.42 10.70
N ALA A 336 -18.96 -23.71 11.04
CA ALA A 336 -18.05 -24.25 12.05
C ALA A 336 -16.59 -24.10 11.64
N THR A 337 -16.28 -24.26 10.35
CA THR A 337 -14.92 -24.04 9.82
C THR A 337 -14.51 -22.58 10.00
N LEU A 338 -15.34 -21.63 9.55
CA LEU A 338 -15.02 -20.20 9.67
C LEU A 338 -14.86 -19.77 11.14
N ALA A 339 -15.73 -20.23 12.04
CA ALA A 339 -15.58 -19.95 13.46
C ALA A 339 -14.29 -20.57 14.05
N GLY A 340 -13.91 -21.76 13.58
CA GLY A 340 -12.73 -22.49 14.06
C GLY A 340 -11.39 -21.85 13.66
N ILE A 341 -11.29 -21.30 12.45
CA ILE A 341 -10.03 -20.79 11.91
C ILE A 341 -9.64 -19.40 12.44
N ILE A 342 -10.53 -18.69 13.15
CA ILE A 342 -10.28 -17.35 13.69
C ILE A 342 -9.04 -17.32 14.59
N TYR A 343 -8.81 -18.37 15.34
CA TYR A 343 -7.67 -18.49 16.26
C TYR A 343 -6.30 -18.43 15.56
N GLY A 344 -6.22 -18.92 14.31
CA GLY A 344 -4.99 -18.94 13.51
C GLY A 344 -5.30 -19.01 12.01
N PRO A 345 -5.79 -17.92 11.40
CA PRO A 345 -6.37 -17.99 10.05
C PRO A 345 -5.41 -18.44 8.95
N ASN A 346 -4.10 -18.22 9.14
CA ASN A 346 -3.08 -18.68 8.19
C ASN A 346 -2.66 -20.14 8.43
N ASP A 347 -2.65 -20.57 9.70
CA ASP A 347 -2.22 -21.91 10.10
C ASP A 347 -3.33 -22.95 9.85
N PHE A 348 -4.59 -22.53 9.96
CA PHE A 348 -5.80 -23.35 9.74
C PHE A 348 -6.53 -23.00 8.43
N SER A 349 -5.82 -22.45 7.45
CA SER A 349 -6.45 -22.06 6.18
C SER A 349 -7.06 -23.26 5.44
N PRO A 350 -8.38 -23.25 5.12
CA PRO A 350 -9.02 -24.30 4.35
C PRO A 350 -8.38 -24.57 2.97
N ILE A 351 -7.76 -23.53 2.37
CA ILE A 351 -7.08 -23.63 1.07
C ILE A 351 -5.69 -24.25 1.20
N LYS A 352 -4.91 -23.84 2.22
CA LYS A 352 -3.50 -24.25 2.37
C LYS A 352 -3.34 -25.48 3.25
N HIS A 353 -4.17 -25.61 4.27
CA HIS A 353 -4.07 -26.61 5.33
C HIS A 353 -5.44 -27.23 5.64
N PRO A 354 -6.09 -27.93 4.66
CA PRO A 354 -7.45 -28.42 4.81
C PRO A 354 -7.61 -29.41 5.97
N GLU A 355 -6.60 -30.24 6.24
CA GLU A 355 -6.65 -31.20 7.35
C GLU A 355 -6.62 -30.51 8.72
N GLU A 356 -5.85 -29.45 8.86
CA GLU A 356 -5.82 -28.66 10.09
C GLU A 356 -7.12 -27.85 10.26
N ALA A 357 -7.66 -27.32 9.15
CA ALA A 357 -8.97 -26.66 9.14
C ALA A 357 -10.09 -27.63 9.57
N LYS A 358 -10.04 -28.89 9.11
CA LYS A 358 -10.97 -29.94 9.51
C LYS A 358 -10.92 -30.19 11.03
N LYS A 359 -9.73 -30.27 11.63
CA LYS A 359 -9.57 -30.47 13.09
C LYS A 359 -10.25 -29.36 13.89
N VAL A 360 -10.02 -28.10 13.53
CA VAL A 360 -10.64 -26.96 14.25
C VAL A 360 -12.15 -26.89 14.00
N ARG A 361 -12.64 -27.24 12.81
CA ARG A 361 -14.06 -27.39 12.50
C ARG A 361 -14.71 -28.43 13.43
N ASP A 362 -14.12 -29.62 13.51
CA ASP A 362 -14.65 -30.75 14.26
C ASP A 362 -14.72 -30.42 15.78
N ILE A 363 -13.78 -29.62 16.30
CA ILE A 363 -13.84 -29.07 17.67
C ILE A 363 -15.07 -28.17 17.83
N VAL A 364 -15.32 -27.26 16.90
CA VAL A 364 -16.46 -26.32 16.96
C VAL A 364 -17.78 -27.07 16.86
N LEU A 365 -17.88 -28.06 15.96
CA LEU A 365 -19.07 -28.92 15.85
C LEU A 365 -19.33 -29.68 17.18
N GLY A 366 -18.28 -30.16 17.84
CA GLY A 366 -18.38 -30.78 19.15
C GLY A 366 -18.90 -29.82 20.24
N LEU A 367 -18.48 -28.56 20.22
CA LEU A 367 -18.98 -27.52 21.16
C LEU A 367 -20.48 -27.27 20.88
N LEU A 368 -20.89 -27.08 19.63
CA LEU A 368 -22.29 -26.86 19.26
C LEU A 368 -23.19 -28.01 19.70
N LYS A 369 -22.73 -29.25 19.53
CA LYS A 369 -23.45 -30.46 19.99
C LYS A 369 -23.58 -30.47 21.51
N ASN A 370 -22.47 -30.26 22.25
CA ASN A 370 -22.46 -30.34 23.70
C ASN A 370 -23.38 -29.29 24.35
N GLU A 371 -23.54 -28.13 23.72
CA GLU A 371 -24.44 -27.04 24.15
C GLU A 371 -25.86 -27.22 23.56
N GLY A 372 -26.15 -28.34 22.91
CA GLY A 372 -27.49 -28.64 22.39
C GLY A 372 -27.94 -27.76 21.23
N LYS A 373 -27.01 -27.07 20.56
CA LYS A 373 -27.32 -26.20 19.43
C LYS A 373 -27.56 -26.95 18.12
N ILE A 374 -27.03 -28.17 18.02
CA ILE A 374 -27.22 -29.11 16.91
C ILE A 374 -27.51 -30.50 17.44
N THR A 375 -28.30 -31.26 16.64
CA THR A 375 -28.62 -32.68 16.93
C THR A 375 -27.44 -33.60 16.60
N GLU A 376 -27.44 -34.81 17.16
CA GLU A 376 -26.46 -35.85 16.79
C GLU A 376 -26.41 -36.10 15.28
N VAL A 377 -27.57 -36.16 14.63
CA VAL A 377 -27.68 -36.39 13.18
C VAL A 377 -27.03 -35.27 12.38
N GLN A 378 -27.27 -34.01 12.76
CA GLN A 378 -26.61 -32.85 12.15
C GLN A 378 -25.09 -32.84 12.41
N TYR A 379 -24.68 -33.23 13.61
CA TYR A 379 -23.26 -33.32 13.96
C TYR A 379 -22.53 -34.35 13.08
N GLN A 380 -23.08 -35.58 12.94
CA GLN A 380 -22.46 -36.63 12.13
C GLN A 380 -22.46 -36.26 10.64
N ALA A 381 -23.54 -35.65 10.12
CA ALA A 381 -23.62 -35.19 8.75
C ALA A 381 -22.53 -34.11 8.47
N ALA A 382 -22.35 -33.11 9.36
CA ALA A 382 -21.35 -32.05 9.21
C ALA A 382 -19.92 -32.57 9.34
N LEU A 383 -19.66 -33.58 10.17
CA LEU A 383 -18.33 -34.23 10.26
C LEU A 383 -17.97 -34.96 8.95
N ALA A 384 -18.98 -35.60 8.29
CA ALA A 384 -18.76 -36.29 7.05
C ALA A 384 -18.58 -35.36 5.84
N GLU A 385 -18.98 -34.08 5.94
CA GLU A 385 -18.83 -33.11 4.87
C GLU A 385 -17.34 -32.78 4.66
N PRO A 386 -16.79 -32.96 3.44
CA PRO A 386 -15.40 -32.63 3.17
C PRO A 386 -15.19 -31.12 3.15
N ILE A 387 -13.98 -30.66 3.49
CA ILE A 387 -13.61 -29.27 3.29
C ILE A 387 -13.36 -29.05 1.80
N VAL A 388 -14.34 -28.47 1.12
CA VAL A 388 -14.27 -28.11 -0.29
C VAL A 388 -14.22 -26.58 -0.40
N THR A 389 -13.08 -26.06 -0.81
CA THR A 389 -12.96 -24.65 -1.13
C THR A 389 -13.23 -24.41 -2.60
N ARG A 390 -14.05 -23.42 -2.89
CA ARG A 390 -14.27 -22.94 -4.25
C ARG A 390 -13.50 -21.65 -4.41
N THR A 391 -12.56 -21.62 -5.35
CA THR A 391 -11.92 -20.36 -5.72
C THR A 391 -12.98 -19.50 -6.39
N PRO A 392 -13.23 -18.27 -5.93
CA PRO A 392 -14.19 -17.39 -6.58
C PRO A 392 -13.88 -17.27 -8.08
N GLN A 393 -14.88 -17.47 -8.93
CA GLN A 393 -14.74 -17.25 -10.37
C GLN A 393 -14.58 -15.76 -10.71
N SER A 394 -14.99 -14.88 -9.80
CA SER A 394 -14.69 -13.46 -9.88
C SER A 394 -13.26 -13.20 -9.36
N ARG A 395 -12.25 -13.69 -10.07
CA ARG A 395 -11.00 -12.96 -10.04
C ARG A 395 -11.37 -11.54 -10.48
N SER A 396 -11.21 -10.55 -9.58
CA SER A 396 -11.07 -9.18 -10.05
C SER A 396 -10.03 -9.28 -11.15
N GLU A 397 -10.45 -9.08 -12.39
CA GLU A 397 -9.58 -9.30 -13.53
C GLU A 397 -8.36 -8.44 -13.31
N GLU A 398 -7.26 -9.05 -12.83
CA GLU A 398 -5.96 -8.41 -12.78
C GLU A 398 -5.59 -8.10 -14.21
N ASN A 399 -5.99 -6.95 -14.69
CA ASN A 399 -5.61 -6.46 -15.99
C ASN A 399 -4.61 -5.32 -15.86
N TYR A 400 -3.92 -5.02 -16.93
CA TYR A 400 -2.88 -4.00 -16.96
C TYR A 400 -3.40 -2.57 -16.70
N ALA A 401 -4.66 -2.31 -17.01
CA ALA A 401 -5.29 -1.04 -16.70
C ALA A 401 -5.49 -0.87 -15.18
N MET A 402 -5.89 -1.95 -14.50
CA MET A 402 -6.01 -1.97 -13.04
C MET A 402 -4.65 -1.81 -12.33
N ASP A 403 -3.56 -2.36 -12.88
CA ASP A 403 -2.20 -2.10 -12.37
C ASP A 403 -1.85 -0.60 -12.43
N LEU A 404 -2.23 0.08 -13.53
CA LEU A 404 -2.00 1.53 -13.63
C LEU A 404 -2.88 2.32 -12.66
N VAL A 405 -4.17 1.97 -12.51
CA VAL A 405 -5.07 2.62 -11.54
C VAL A 405 -4.54 2.49 -10.12
N ARG A 406 -4.06 1.30 -9.72
CA ARG A 406 -3.44 1.09 -8.39
C ARG A 406 -2.24 1.99 -8.16
N ARG A 407 -1.34 2.08 -9.15
CA ARG A 407 -0.14 2.92 -9.06
C ARG A 407 -0.46 4.42 -8.95
N GLU A 408 -1.48 4.88 -9.64
CA GLU A 408 -1.92 6.28 -9.53
C GLU A 408 -2.61 6.53 -8.19
N LEU A 409 -3.43 5.60 -7.69
CA LEU A 409 -4.03 5.70 -6.36
C LEU A 409 -2.98 5.77 -5.25
N ASP A 410 -1.96 4.90 -5.30
CA ASP A 410 -0.84 4.90 -4.35
C ASP A 410 -0.04 6.23 -4.35
N ALA A 411 -0.12 6.99 -5.45
CA ALA A 411 0.55 8.27 -5.58
C ALA A 411 -0.34 9.47 -5.18
N ILE A 412 -1.67 9.33 -5.21
CA ILE A 412 -2.65 10.39 -4.95
C ILE A 412 -3.12 10.37 -3.49
N LEU A 413 -3.34 9.17 -2.93
CA LEU A 413 -3.93 8.96 -1.62
C LEU A 413 -2.87 8.64 -0.57
N GLU A 414 -3.14 9.02 0.68
CA GLU A 414 -2.35 8.56 1.81
C GLU A 414 -2.56 7.06 2.04
N GLU A 415 -1.55 6.38 2.59
CA GLU A 415 -1.59 4.93 2.87
C GLU A 415 -2.81 4.55 3.75
N GLU A 416 -3.26 5.46 4.60
CA GLU A 416 -4.40 5.25 5.49
C GLU A 416 -5.74 5.27 4.75
N ASP A 417 -5.95 6.18 3.81
CA ASP A 417 -7.15 6.25 2.96
C ASP A 417 -7.29 4.99 2.10
N ILE A 418 -6.17 4.54 1.54
CA ILE A 418 -6.13 3.29 0.76
C ILE A 418 -6.47 2.09 1.65
N ARG A 419 -5.96 2.05 2.87
CA ARG A 419 -6.17 0.97 3.83
C ARG A 419 -7.61 0.90 4.34
N LEU A 420 -8.26 2.04 4.54
CA LEU A 420 -9.65 2.12 5.00
C LEU A 420 -10.63 1.69 3.90
N GLY A 421 -10.29 1.92 2.63
CA GLY A 421 -11.16 1.58 1.51
C GLY A 421 -12.44 2.42 1.47
N GLY A 422 -13.52 1.86 0.92
CA GLY A 422 -14.81 2.57 0.81
C GLY A 422 -14.83 3.67 -0.24
N LEU A 423 -13.86 3.66 -1.14
CA LEU A 423 -13.75 4.65 -2.20
C LEU A 423 -14.45 4.17 -3.48
N VAL A 424 -15.02 5.12 -4.21
CA VAL A 424 -15.52 4.92 -5.56
C VAL A 424 -14.59 5.67 -6.50
N VAL A 425 -13.78 4.92 -7.26
CA VAL A 425 -12.78 5.47 -8.17
C VAL A 425 -13.35 5.52 -9.57
N HIS A 426 -13.63 6.71 -10.05
CA HIS A 426 -14.13 6.94 -11.42
C HIS A 426 -12.95 7.07 -12.37
N THR A 427 -12.82 6.12 -13.29
CA THR A 427 -11.74 6.12 -14.29
C THR A 427 -12.21 6.62 -15.64
N THR A 428 -11.24 6.95 -16.49
CA THR A 428 -11.48 7.30 -17.89
C THR A 428 -11.58 6.09 -18.81
N LEU A 429 -11.33 4.88 -18.30
CA LEU A 429 -11.35 3.64 -19.08
C LEU A 429 -12.71 3.41 -19.73
N ASP A 430 -12.70 2.90 -20.94
CA ASP A 430 -13.87 2.36 -21.63
C ASP A 430 -13.72 0.84 -21.69
N LEU A 431 -14.55 0.11 -20.92
CA LEU A 431 -14.45 -1.34 -20.79
C LEU A 431 -14.60 -2.05 -22.16
N ASP A 432 -15.47 -1.55 -23.01
CA ASP A 432 -15.69 -2.15 -24.33
C ASP A 432 -14.44 -1.99 -25.21
N LEU A 433 -13.84 -0.79 -25.19
CA LEU A 433 -12.62 -0.50 -25.92
C LEU A 433 -11.41 -1.24 -25.34
N GLN A 434 -11.32 -1.37 -24.01
CA GLN A 434 -10.30 -2.16 -23.33
C GLN A 434 -10.31 -3.61 -23.81
N ASN A 435 -11.49 -4.26 -23.79
CA ASN A 435 -11.68 -5.63 -24.23
C ASN A 435 -11.41 -5.79 -25.73
N ALA A 436 -11.99 -4.93 -26.56
CA ALA A 436 -11.76 -4.97 -28.00
C ALA A 436 -10.27 -4.80 -28.36
N THR A 437 -9.53 -3.96 -27.62
CA THR A 437 -8.08 -3.77 -27.82
C THR A 437 -7.30 -5.04 -27.45
N LEU A 438 -7.64 -5.69 -26.35
CA LEU A 438 -7.00 -6.95 -25.92
C LEU A 438 -7.28 -8.08 -26.92
N ASP A 439 -8.54 -8.21 -27.36
CA ASP A 439 -8.97 -9.21 -28.34
C ASP A 439 -8.27 -9.03 -29.70
N ALA A 440 -8.19 -7.77 -30.17
CA ALA A 440 -7.50 -7.46 -31.42
C ALA A 440 -6.00 -7.82 -31.34
N ILE A 441 -5.34 -7.52 -30.21
CA ILE A 441 -3.94 -7.90 -29.97
C ILE A 441 -3.81 -9.43 -30.00
N ASN A 442 -4.62 -10.17 -29.24
CA ASN A 442 -4.51 -11.61 -29.15
C ASN A 442 -4.74 -12.26 -30.51
N LYS A 443 -5.80 -11.89 -31.20
CA LYS A 443 -6.11 -12.39 -32.54
C LYS A 443 -4.98 -12.13 -33.55
N HIS A 444 -4.40 -10.92 -33.53
CA HIS A 444 -3.29 -10.58 -34.42
C HIS A 444 -2.02 -11.36 -34.05
N MET A 445 -1.71 -11.53 -32.78
CA MET A 445 -0.54 -12.26 -32.32
C MET A 445 -0.63 -13.75 -32.67
N GLU A 446 -1.80 -14.37 -32.56
CA GLU A 446 -2.05 -15.74 -32.97
C GLU A 446 -1.86 -15.91 -34.48
N ALA A 447 -2.43 -15.00 -35.27
CA ALA A 447 -2.22 -15.01 -36.71
C ALA A 447 -0.75 -14.83 -37.11
N LEU A 448 0.02 -14.02 -36.36
CA LEU A 448 1.45 -13.83 -36.56
C LEU A 448 2.24 -15.10 -36.20
N GLU A 449 1.91 -15.73 -35.07
CA GLU A 449 2.55 -16.98 -34.59
C GLU A 449 2.28 -18.18 -35.54
N ALA A 450 1.14 -18.18 -36.25
CA ALA A 450 0.81 -19.19 -37.24
C ALA A 450 1.66 -19.09 -38.53
N ARG A 451 2.24 -17.94 -38.84
CA ARG A 451 3.00 -17.69 -40.07
C ARG A 451 4.31 -18.52 -40.14
N LYS A 452 4.60 -19.11 -41.28
CA LYS A 452 5.82 -19.90 -41.51
C LYS A 452 7.11 -19.08 -41.35
N ASP A 453 7.12 -17.83 -41.84
CA ASP A 453 8.25 -16.90 -41.70
C ASP A 453 8.52 -16.54 -40.24
N PHE A 454 7.48 -16.32 -39.43
CA PHE A 454 7.59 -16.05 -38.00
C PHE A 454 8.20 -17.26 -37.27
N LYS A 455 7.71 -18.49 -37.52
CA LYS A 455 8.25 -19.72 -36.92
C LYS A 455 9.74 -19.89 -37.27
N LYS A 456 10.11 -19.65 -38.51
CA LYS A 456 11.51 -19.71 -38.96
C LYS A 456 12.36 -18.63 -38.24
N HIS A 457 11.82 -17.42 -38.07
CA HIS A 457 12.50 -16.36 -37.36
C HIS A 457 12.65 -16.66 -35.85
N LEU A 458 11.63 -17.21 -35.22
CA LEU A 458 11.66 -17.63 -33.82
C LEU A 458 12.75 -18.69 -33.58
N ALA A 459 12.82 -19.71 -34.43
CA ALA A 459 13.87 -20.75 -34.37
C ALA A 459 15.30 -20.16 -34.56
N SER A 460 15.44 -19.19 -35.47
CA SER A 460 16.71 -18.47 -35.66
C SER A 460 17.13 -17.67 -34.44
N LEU A 461 16.16 -16.97 -33.80
CA LEU A 461 16.41 -16.22 -32.56
C LEU A 461 16.79 -17.15 -31.43
N GLN A 462 16.11 -18.28 -31.30
CA GLN A 462 16.42 -19.28 -30.30
C GLN A 462 17.86 -19.78 -30.46
N ALA A 463 18.24 -20.24 -31.65
CA ALA A 463 19.58 -20.70 -31.92
C ALA A 463 20.67 -19.64 -31.63
N LYS A 464 20.42 -18.38 -31.99
CA LYS A 464 21.34 -17.27 -31.69
C LYS A 464 21.49 -17.02 -30.19
N ARG A 465 20.42 -17.14 -29.40
CA ARG A 465 20.44 -16.93 -27.94
C ARG A 465 21.08 -18.10 -27.20
N GLU A 466 20.81 -19.33 -27.65
CA GLU A 466 21.49 -20.54 -27.16
C GLU A 466 23.00 -20.47 -27.38
N LYS A 467 23.44 -20.12 -28.60
CA LYS A 467 24.84 -19.93 -28.91
C LYS A 467 25.53 -18.86 -28.05
N LYS A 468 24.80 -17.87 -27.57
CA LYS A 468 25.30 -16.82 -26.67
C LYS A 468 25.15 -17.17 -25.18
N GLY A 469 24.60 -18.32 -24.83
CA GLY A 469 24.34 -18.71 -23.44
C GLY A 469 23.29 -17.82 -22.71
N ILE A 470 22.50 -17.05 -23.47
CA ILE A 470 21.54 -16.07 -22.89
C ILE A 470 20.18 -16.72 -22.66
N LEU A 471 19.85 -17.78 -23.40
CA LEU A 471 18.52 -18.39 -23.33
C LEU A 471 18.50 -19.49 -22.26
N LYS A 472 17.79 -19.23 -21.16
CA LYS A 472 17.53 -20.23 -20.11
C LYS A 472 16.32 -21.12 -20.44
N ASN A 473 15.33 -20.59 -21.16
CA ASN A 473 14.09 -21.29 -21.51
C ASN A 473 13.80 -21.19 -23.01
N LYS A 474 13.23 -22.26 -23.59
CA LYS A 474 12.83 -22.31 -24.99
C LYS A 474 11.82 -21.21 -25.31
N LEU A 475 11.99 -20.52 -26.46
CA LEU A 475 10.98 -19.63 -27.01
C LEU A 475 9.84 -20.48 -27.59
N THR A 476 8.60 -20.13 -27.27
CA THR A 476 7.40 -20.87 -27.67
C THR A 476 6.38 -19.92 -28.32
N THR A 477 5.39 -20.47 -29.00
CA THR A 477 4.12 -19.76 -29.26
C THR A 477 3.23 -19.83 -28.00
N LYS A 478 2.20 -19.01 -27.94
CA LYS A 478 1.25 -19.04 -26.81
C LYS A 478 0.56 -20.41 -26.73
N ALA A 479 0.11 -20.96 -27.86
CA ALA A 479 -0.52 -22.29 -27.90
C ALA A 479 0.41 -23.41 -27.39
N GLU A 480 1.70 -23.40 -27.76
CA GLU A 480 2.69 -24.36 -27.24
C GLU A 480 2.90 -24.22 -25.73
N TYR A 481 2.92 -22.99 -25.22
CA TYR A 481 3.02 -22.72 -23.78
C TYR A 481 1.76 -23.23 -23.03
N GLU A 482 0.56 -22.92 -23.52
CA GLU A 482 -0.71 -23.36 -22.92
C GLU A 482 -0.83 -24.88 -22.88
N ALA A 483 -0.43 -25.56 -23.96
CA ALA A 483 -0.38 -27.02 -24.02
C ALA A 483 0.61 -27.61 -22.99
N ALA A 484 1.81 -27.01 -22.88
CA ALA A 484 2.80 -27.43 -21.89
C ALA A 484 2.33 -27.19 -20.45
N LEU A 485 1.65 -26.07 -20.20
CA LEU A 485 1.09 -25.72 -18.89
C LEU A 485 -0.06 -26.67 -18.51
N ALA A 486 -0.95 -27.00 -19.46
CA ALA A 486 -2.01 -27.98 -19.27
C ALA A 486 -1.44 -29.36 -18.95
N ALA A 487 -0.45 -29.82 -19.70
CA ALA A 487 0.24 -31.07 -19.44
C ALA A 487 0.91 -31.08 -18.04
N TRP A 488 1.58 -30.00 -17.64
CA TRP A 488 2.16 -29.89 -16.30
C TRP A 488 1.10 -29.89 -15.20
N LYS A 489 -0.05 -29.19 -15.39
CA LYS A 489 -1.17 -29.18 -14.44
C LYS A 489 -1.78 -30.57 -14.26
N ALA A 490 -1.81 -31.41 -15.29
CA ALA A 490 -2.34 -32.77 -15.25
C ALA A 490 -1.43 -33.79 -14.54
N LEU A 491 -0.14 -33.43 -14.28
CA LEU A 491 0.77 -34.33 -13.57
C LEU A 491 0.32 -34.52 -12.12
N PRO A 492 0.45 -35.74 -11.54
CA PRO A 492 0.29 -36.00 -10.12
C PRO A 492 1.23 -35.13 -9.26
N ALA A 493 0.83 -34.80 -8.02
CA ALA A 493 1.61 -33.97 -7.11
C ALA A 493 3.03 -34.50 -6.89
N GLU A 494 3.17 -35.81 -6.76
CA GLU A 494 4.45 -36.51 -6.58
C GLU A 494 5.45 -36.28 -7.74
N ARG A 495 4.93 -36.19 -8.98
CA ARG A 495 5.74 -35.91 -10.17
C ARG A 495 6.04 -34.43 -10.37
N LYS A 496 5.33 -33.51 -9.66
CA LYS A 496 5.60 -32.07 -9.68
C LYS A 496 6.71 -31.68 -8.72
N GLU A 497 7.05 -32.55 -7.77
CA GLU A 497 8.09 -32.27 -6.77
C GLU A 497 9.44 -32.03 -7.45
N GLY A 498 10.00 -30.85 -7.21
CA GLY A 498 11.24 -30.40 -7.88
C GLY A 498 11.11 -29.87 -9.30
N MET A 499 9.92 -29.96 -9.94
CA MET A 499 9.69 -29.41 -11.27
C MET A 499 9.15 -27.98 -11.19
N GLN A 500 9.70 -27.08 -12.00
CA GLN A 500 9.14 -25.72 -12.17
C GLN A 500 8.03 -25.75 -13.23
N PRO A 501 6.94 -24.97 -13.04
CA PRO A 501 5.93 -24.82 -14.07
C PRO A 501 6.53 -24.18 -15.34
N PRO A 502 5.97 -24.48 -16.53
CA PRO A 502 6.39 -23.81 -17.76
C PRO A 502 6.30 -22.29 -17.62
N MET A 503 7.32 -21.56 -18.10
CA MET A 503 7.30 -20.11 -18.10
C MET A 503 6.74 -19.54 -19.41
N PRO A 504 5.94 -18.46 -19.37
CA PRO A 504 5.36 -17.81 -20.56
C PRO A 504 6.43 -17.08 -21.36
N ASN A 505 7.07 -17.80 -22.28
CA ASN A 505 8.20 -17.30 -23.08
C ASN A 505 7.83 -17.14 -24.57
N TYR A 506 6.64 -16.58 -24.81
CA TYR A 506 6.10 -16.29 -26.13
C TYR A 506 6.06 -14.79 -26.41
N ILE A 507 5.81 -14.42 -27.69
CA ILE A 507 5.77 -13.01 -28.11
C ILE A 507 4.67 -12.23 -27.38
N GLN A 508 5.02 -11.05 -26.91
CA GLN A 508 4.14 -10.13 -26.21
C GLN A 508 3.89 -8.87 -27.04
N SER A 509 2.78 -8.20 -26.80
CA SER A 509 2.43 -6.91 -27.38
C SER A 509 1.86 -5.98 -26.33
N ALA A 510 1.81 -4.69 -26.61
CA ALA A 510 1.19 -3.69 -25.75
C ALA A 510 0.50 -2.61 -26.60
N ALA A 511 -0.56 -2.03 -26.07
CA ALA A 511 -1.26 -0.90 -26.69
C ALA A 511 -1.77 0.08 -25.63
N VAL A 512 -1.85 1.35 -26.01
CA VAL A 512 -2.48 2.43 -25.26
C VAL A 512 -3.43 3.17 -26.21
N VAL A 513 -4.67 3.40 -25.76
CA VAL A 513 -5.63 4.24 -26.42
C VAL A 513 -5.91 5.45 -25.55
N MET A 514 -5.69 6.64 -26.08
CA MET A 514 -5.82 7.91 -25.38
C MET A 514 -6.69 8.88 -26.17
N ASP A 515 -7.56 9.60 -25.50
CA ASP A 515 -8.26 10.75 -26.08
C ASP A 515 -7.27 11.91 -26.26
N ASN A 516 -7.06 12.31 -27.49
CA ASN A 516 -6.07 13.34 -27.82
C ASN A 516 -6.45 14.72 -27.26
N ALA A 517 -7.73 15.05 -27.16
CA ALA A 517 -8.18 16.39 -26.75
C ALA A 517 -8.03 16.59 -25.22
N THR A 518 -8.23 15.52 -24.44
CA THR A 518 -8.30 15.58 -22.97
C THR A 518 -7.09 14.96 -22.27
N GLY A 519 -6.45 13.97 -22.88
CA GLY A 519 -5.43 13.14 -22.26
C GLY A 519 -5.98 11.91 -21.51
N ALA A 520 -7.30 11.70 -21.53
CA ALA A 520 -7.95 10.58 -20.89
C ALA A 520 -7.48 9.24 -21.48
N LEU A 521 -7.03 8.31 -20.65
CA LEU A 521 -6.65 6.97 -21.07
C LEU A 521 -7.90 6.09 -21.16
N LEU A 522 -8.22 5.64 -22.38
CA LEU A 522 -9.44 4.88 -22.67
C LEU A 522 -9.21 3.36 -22.62
N ALA A 523 -7.99 2.91 -22.99
CA ALA A 523 -7.58 1.51 -22.86
C ALA A 523 -6.07 1.41 -22.63
N VAL A 524 -5.66 0.45 -21.78
CA VAL A 524 -4.25 0.16 -21.46
C VAL A 524 -4.04 -1.35 -21.45
N VAL A 525 -3.33 -1.86 -22.44
CA VAL A 525 -3.01 -3.29 -22.59
C VAL A 525 -1.49 -3.45 -22.54
N GLY A 526 -0.97 -4.06 -21.48
CA GLY A 526 0.47 -4.20 -21.25
C GLY A 526 1.06 -5.55 -21.67
N GLY A 527 0.23 -6.48 -22.16
CA GLY A 527 0.60 -7.83 -22.58
C GLY A 527 -0.61 -8.61 -23.05
N ARG A 528 -0.38 -9.86 -23.46
CA ARG A 528 -1.45 -10.75 -23.93
C ARG A 528 -2.29 -11.33 -22.80
N ASP A 529 -1.67 -11.50 -21.63
CA ASP A 529 -2.30 -12.05 -20.43
C ASP A 529 -1.60 -11.47 -19.18
N ALA A 530 -2.38 -10.84 -18.29
CA ALA A 530 -1.86 -10.20 -17.09
C ALA A 530 -1.59 -11.23 -15.95
N GLU A 531 -2.21 -12.40 -15.99
CA GLU A 531 -1.94 -13.46 -15.02
C GLU A 531 -0.59 -14.12 -15.33
N GLU A 532 -0.32 -14.36 -16.59
CA GLU A 532 0.91 -15.01 -17.06
C GLU A 532 2.11 -14.07 -17.06
N SER A 533 1.92 -12.78 -17.29
CA SER A 533 2.98 -11.77 -17.32
C SER A 533 2.60 -10.51 -16.58
N LYS A 534 3.16 -10.31 -15.39
CA LYS A 534 2.89 -9.11 -14.56
C LYS A 534 3.55 -7.83 -15.09
N LEU A 535 4.44 -7.93 -16.07
CA LEU A 535 5.11 -6.75 -16.66
C LEU A 535 4.13 -5.96 -17.53
N ASN A 536 3.72 -4.79 -17.07
CA ASN A 536 2.89 -3.85 -17.81
C ASN A 536 3.74 -3.10 -18.85
N ARG A 537 3.84 -3.65 -20.06
CA ARG A 537 4.70 -3.10 -21.12
C ARG A 537 4.20 -1.76 -21.64
N ALA A 538 2.92 -1.46 -21.46
CA ALA A 538 2.35 -0.18 -21.88
C ALA A 538 3.02 1.02 -21.17
N ILE A 539 3.47 0.80 -19.91
CA ILE A 539 4.01 1.87 -19.06
C ILE A 539 5.45 1.60 -18.59
N GLN A 540 5.84 0.32 -18.44
CA GLN A 540 7.13 -0.05 -17.84
C GLN A 540 8.20 -0.41 -18.87
N SER A 541 7.82 -0.87 -20.07
CA SER A 541 8.77 -1.31 -21.09
C SER A 541 9.27 -0.12 -21.90
N ARG A 542 10.51 0.27 -21.68
CA ARG A 542 11.17 1.33 -22.45
C ARG A 542 11.97 0.73 -23.60
N ARG A 543 11.71 1.23 -24.81
CA ARG A 543 12.38 0.80 -26.03
C ARG A 543 12.82 2.02 -26.84
N GLN A 544 13.89 1.85 -27.59
CA GLN A 544 14.33 2.87 -28.54
C GLN A 544 13.22 3.22 -29.51
N THR A 545 12.90 4.52 -29.61
CA THR A 545 11.82 5.02 -30.43
C THR A 545 12.08 4.89 -31.94
N GLY A 546 13.35 4.85 -32.30
CA GLY A 546 13.75 4.80 -33.72
C GLY A 546 13.11 5.94 -34.53
N SER A 547 12.60 5.64 -35.71
CA SER A 547 11.98 6.64 -36.59
C SER A 547 10.72 7.29 -36.05
N LEU A 548 10.09 6.77 -35.01
CA LEU A 548 8.99 7.46 -34.32
C LEU A 548 9.42 8.79 -33.69
N PHE A 549 10.71 9.00 -33.45
CA PHE A 549 11.24 10.26 -32.93
C PHE A 549 11.35 11.37 -33.98
N LYS A 550 11.41 11.03 -35.28
CA LYS A 550 11.65 12.00 -36.34
C LYS A 550 10.63 13.15 -36.42
N PRO A 551 9.31 12.95 -36.21
CA PRO A 551 8.36 14.06 -36.22
C PRO A 551 8.72 15.20 -35.26
N PHE A 552 9.28 14.88 -34.08
CA PHE A 552 9.68 15.88 -33.10
C PHE A 552 10.89 16.69 -33.53
N ILE A 553 11.81 16.09 -34.30
CA ILE A 553 12.95 16.79 -34.93
C ILE A 553 12.44 17.77 -35.96
N TYR A 554 11.53 17.31 -36.86
CA TYR A 554 10.96 18.12 -37.91
C TYR A 554 10.09 19.26 -37.36
N ALA A 555 9.25 18.98 -36.36
CA ALA A 555 8.44 20.02 -35.72
C ALA A 555 9.32 21.08 -35.04
N THR A 556 10.42 20.68 -34.40
CA THR A 556 11.41 21.63 -33.83
C THR A 556 12.04 22.50 -34.92
N PHE A 557 12.35 21.93 -36.09
CA PHE A 557 12.88 22.62 -37.22
C PHE A 557 11.87 23.62 -37.82
N PHE A 558 10.58 23.22 -37.96
CA PHE A 558 9.50 24.08 -38.41
C PHE A 558 9.18 25.18 -37.39
N GLN A 559 9.30 24.92 -36.08
CA GLN A 559 9.14 25.92 -35.05
C GLN A 559 10.16 27.08 -35.18
N GLN A 560 11.30 26.82 -35.81
CA GLN A 560 12.33 27.84 -36.09
C GLN A 560 12.10 28.64 -37.40
N GLY A 561 10.90 28.53 -37.99
CA GLY A 561 10.51 29.28 -39.17
C GLY A 561 10.79 28.58 -40.52
N ASN A 562 11.31 27.36 -40.50
CA ASN A 562 11.47 26.57 -41.73
C ASN A 562 10.14 25.99 -42.19
N SER A 563 10.06 25.58 -43.45
CA SER A 563 8.86 24.97 -44.04
C SER A 563 9.09 23.51 -44.45
N ALA A 564 8.00 22.82 -44.76
CA ALA A 564 8.00 21.48 -45.34
C ALA A 564 8.71 21.42 -46.69
N ASP A 565 8.77 22.53 -47.42
CA ASP A 565 9.40 22.66 -48.75
C ASP A 565 10.89 23.04 -48.65
N THR A 566 11.39 23.35 -47.46
CA THR A 566 12.81 23.65 -47.26
C THR A 566 13.69 22.55 -47.86
N ARG A 567 14.58 22.90 -48.78
CA ARG A 567 15.45 21.92 -49.47
C ARG A 567 16.55 21.40 -48.57
N ILE A 568 16.60 20.09 -48.42
CA ILE A 568 17.58 19.35 -47.60
C ILE A 568 18.21 18.25 -48.46
N SER A 569 19.53 18.10 -48.41
CA SER A 569 20.21 17.00 -49.10
C SER A 569 19.93 15.64 -48.46
N ASP A 570 19.58 14.65 -49.30
CA ASP A 570 19.51 13.24 -48.93
C ASP A 570 20.82 12.48 -49.24
N ASP A 571 21.88 13.18 -49.65
CA ASP A 571 23.15 12.57 -49.98
C ASP A 571 23.82 11.95 -48.76
N ARG A 572 24.85 11.11 -48.99
CA ARG A 572 25.64 10.54 -47.91
C ARG A 572 26.20 11.65 -47.04
N ILE A 573 26.09 11.46 -45.70
CA ILE A 573 26.65 12.40 -44.72
C ILE A 573 28.20 12.26 -44.75
N ALA A 574 28.87 13.38 -44.97
CA ALA A 574 30.32 13.42 -44.91
C ALA A 574 30.84 13.37 -43.46
N TYR A 575 32.05 12.86 -43.28
CA TYR A 575 32.70 12.98 -41.97
C TYR A 575 32.95 14.43 -41.63
N GLY A 576 32.71 14.82 -40.40
CA GLY A 576 32.77 16.21 -39.96
C GLY A 576 31.49 17.04 -40.15
N GLU A 577 30.51 16.57 -40.92
CA GLU A 577 29.28 17.31 -41.25
C GLU A 577 28.35 17.46 -40.02
N VAL A 578 28.38 16.48 -39.10
CA VAL A 578 27.47 16.48 -37.94
C VAL A 578 28.17 17.04 -36.72
N ARG A 579 27.64 18.17 -36.20
CA ARG A 579 28.20 18.81 -35.01
C ARG A 579 28.19 17.84 -33.80
N GLY A 580 29.32 17.64 -33.16
CA GLY A 580 29.48 16.75 -32.02
C GLY A 580 29.60 15.26 -32.33
N ALA A 581 29.71 14.88 -33.63
CA ALA A 581 29.90 13.51 -34.08
C ALA A 581 30.68 13.47 -35.39
N ALA A 582 31.91 13.96 -35.41
CA ALA A 582 32.74 14.09 -36.61
C ALA A 582 32.92 12.79 -37.39
N ASN A 583 33.04 11.68 -36.71
CA ASN A 583 33.28 10.35 -37.31
C ASN A 583 32.00 9.55 -37.57
N TRP A 584 30.81 10.19 -37.55
CA TRP A 584 29.52 9.53 -37.69
C TRP A 584 28.89 9.84 -39.05
N SER A 585 28.70 8.81 -39.85
CA SER A 585 28.10 8.91 -41.21
C SER A 585 26.99 7.86 -41.36
N PRO A 586 25.77 8.10 -40.77
CA PRO A 586 24.67 7.16 -40.87
C PRO A 586 24.14 7.08 -42.30
N ARG A 587 23.68 5.86 -42.65
CA ARG A 587 23.12 5.56 -44.00
C ARG A 587 21.58 5.53 -43.92
N ASN A 588 20.95 5.76 -45.06
CA ASN A 588 19.53 5.44 -45.24
C ASN A 588 19.33 3.91 -45.16
N SER A 589 18.16 3.47 -44.68
CA SER A 589 17.85 2.07 -44.45
C SER A 589 17.85 1.23 -45.72
N ASP A 590 17.51 1.83 -46.86
CA ASP A 590 17.51 1.23 -48.19
C ASP A 590 18.86 1.37 -48.91
N GLY A 591 19.85 2.02 -48.31
CA GLY A 591 21.17 2.26 -48.90
C GLY A 591 21.17 3.27 -50.06
N THR A 592 20.02 3.87 -50.42
CA THR A 592 19.91 4.81 -51.57
C THR A 592 19.99 6.26 -51.11
N TYR A 593 20.29 7.17 -52.05
CA TYR A 593 20.40 8.61 -51.88
C TYR A 593 19.69 9.33 -53.02
N ARG A 594 19.00 10.46 -52.74
CA ARG A 594 18.09 11.11 -53.70
C ARG A 594 18.43 12.59 -53.98
N GLY A 595 19.60 13.07 -53.52
CA GLY A 595 20.01 14.46 -53.69
C GLY A 595 19.16 15.46 -52.92
N MET A 596 19.03 16.68 -53.44
CA MET A 596 18.25 17.77 -52.82
C MET A 596 16.75 17.52 -52.90
N LYS A 597 16.07 17.38 -51.77
CA LYS A 597 14.63 17.13 -51.66
C LYS A 597 13.98 18.07 -50.62
N PRO A 598 12.66 18.33 -50.71
CA PRO A 598 11.97 19.06 -49.67
C PRO A 598 11.98 18.29 -48.32
N ALA A 599 11.94 18.99 -47.21
CA ALA A 599 11.98 18.37 -45.87
C ALA A 599 10.84 17.35 -45.68
N SER A 600 9.65 17.60 -46.21
CA SER A 600 8.52 16.68 -46.23
C SER A 600 8.87 15.31 -46.82
N PHE A 601 9.64 15.24 -47.89
CA PHE A 601 10.10 13.99 -48.49
C PHE A 601 10.92 13.16 -47.47
N GLY A 602 11.75 13.84 -46.68
CA GLY A 602 12.59 13.18 -45.65
C GLY A 602 11.76 12.55 -44.54
N LEU A 603 10.69 13.21 -44.12
CA LEU A 603 9.76 12.67 -43.10
C LEU A 603 8.91 11.53 -43.66
N ILE A 604 8.27 11.74 -44.81
CA ILE A 604 7.38 10.76 -45.46
C ILE A 604 8.11 9.43 -45.74
N LEU A 605 9.31 9.50 -46.26
CA LEU A 605 10.13 8.31 -46.58
C LEU A 605 11.09 7.92 -45.47
N SER A 606 10.98 8.55 -44.30
CA SER A 606 11.78 8.27 -43.13
C SER A 606 13.31 8.26 -43.39
N ARG A 607 13.80 9.27 -44.20
CA ARG A 607 15.22 9.35 -44.60
C ARG A 607 16.10 9.70 -43.44
N ASN A 608 17.11 8.88 -43.16
CA ASN A 608 18.03 9.07 -42.01
C ASN A 608 18.94 10.29 -42.26
N THR A 609 19.52 10.39 -43.46
CA THR A 609 20.45 11.48 -43.81
C THR A 609 19.78 12.85 -43.71
N MET A 610 18.56 12.99 -44.18
CA MET A 610 17.80 14.22 -44.08
C MET A 610 17.41 14.54 -42.63
N SER A 611 16.97 13.54 -41.84
CA SER A 611 16.61 13.72 -40.43
C SER A 611 17.80 14.16 -39.58
N VAL A 612 19.00 13.63 -39.83
CA VAL A 612 20.22 14.06 -39.18
C VAL A 612 20.59 15.50 -39.54
N ARG A 613 20.50 15.88 -40.80
CA ARG A 613 20.77 17.27 -41.24
C ARG A 613 19.77 18.26 -40.65
N ILE A 614 18.50 17.90 -40.64
CA ILE A 614 17.43 18.71 -40.04
C ILE A 614 17.66 18.85 -38.54
N GLY A 615 17.94 17.77 -37.84
CA GLY A 615 18.24 17.80 -36.41
C GLY A 615 19.50 18.60 -36.07
N ASN A 616 20.55 18.48 -36.89
CA ASN A 616 21.78 19.27 -36.76
C ASN A 616 21.53 20.78 -36.97
N ARG A 617 20.65 21.16 -37.89
CA ARG A 617 20.20 22.56 -38.09
C ARG A 617 19.31 23.05 -36.99
N ALA A 618 18.34 22.25 -36.52
CA ALA A 618 17.44 22.57 -35.41
C ALA A 618 18.21 22.72 -34.06
N GLY A 619 19.30 22.01 -33.93
CA GLY A 619 20.15 22.00 -32.74
C GLY A 619 19.69 20.97 -31.72
N LEU A 620 20.66 20.18 -31.24
CA LEU A 620 20.42 19.05 -30.34
C LEU A 620 19.68 19.44 -29.05
N SER A 621 20.06 20.58 -28.45
CA SER A 621 19.41 21.07 -27.21
C SER A 621 17.95 21.44 -27.43
N ASN A 622 17.62 22.06 -28.56
CA ASN A 622 16.23 22.44 -28.89
C ASN A 622 15.36 21.22 -29.15
N VAL A 623 15.91 20.21 -29.84
CA VAL A 623 15.20 18.93 -30.08
C VAL A 623 14.96 18.21 -28.75
N ILE A 624 15.94 18.17 -27.85
CA ILE A 624 15.77 17.57 -26.52
C ILE A 624 14.70 18.30 -25.71
N GLN A 625 14.76 19.64 -25.68
CA GLN A 625 13.80 20.45 -24.93
C GLN A 625 12.37 20.26 -25.45
N SER A 626 12.18 20.32 -26.77
CA SER A 626 10.87 20.11 -27.38
C SER A 626 10.33 18.69 -27.09
N ALA A 627 11.17 17.67 -27.16
CA ALA A 627 10.79 16.31 -26.84
C ALA A 627 10.43 16.12 -25.36
N GLN A 628 11.14 16.77 -24.45
CA GLN A 628 10.80 16.76 -23.01
C GLN A 628 9.45 17.45 -22.75
N LEU A 629 9.20 18.59 -23.39
CA LEU A 629 7.89 19.26 -23.34
C LEU A 629 6.78 18.40 -23.93
N ALA A 630 7.07 17.63 -24.97
CA ALA A 630 6.15 16.66 -25.56
C ALA A 630 5.93 15.41 -24.69
N GLY A 631 6.66 15.24 -23.57
CA GLY A 631 6.44 14.17 -22.60
C GLY A 631 7.41 13.02 -22.65
N PHE A 632 8.52 13.15 -23.38
CA PHE A 632 9.60 12.17 -23.27
C PHE A 632 10.35 12.34 -21.95
N HIS A 633 10.47 11.26 -21.18
CA HIS A 633 11.11 11.23 -19.86
C HIS A 633 12.34 10.31 -19.83
N GLY A 634 13.15 10.44 -18.79
CA GLY A 634 14.30 9.57 -18.50
C GLY A 634 15.64 10.11 -18.98
N ASN A 635 16.69 9.29 -18.82
CA ASN A 635 18.04 9.66 -19.19
C ASN A 635 18.23 9.69 -20.71
N ILE A 636 18.68 10.84 -21.22
CA ILE A 636 18.92 11.05 -22.63
C ILE A 636 20.43 11.06 -22.87
N SER A 637 20.88 10.26 -23.84
CA SER A 637 22.21 10.43 -24.42
C SER A 637 22.22 11.73 -25.27
N ARG A 638 22.96 12.74 -24.84
CA ARG A 638 23.08 14.03 -25.55
C ARG A 638 24.03 13.92 -26.73
N THR A 639 23.74 13.00 -27.64
CA THR A 639 24.55 12.76 -28.86
C THR A 639 23.66 12.91 -30.11
N PRO A 640 24.24 13.24 -31.28
CA PRO A 640 23.50 13.31 -32.54
C PRO A 640 22.79 12.03 -32.97
N ALA A 641 23.16 10.87 -32.40
CA ALA A 641 22.44 9.61 -32.60
C ALA A 641 20.95 9.72 -32.21
N LEU A 642 20.62 10.68 -31.34
CA LEU A 642 19.23 11.01 -30.98
C LEU A 642 18.37 11.34 -32.22
N TYR A 643 18.95 11.92 -33.27
CA TYR A 643 18.21 12.21 -34.51
C TYR A 643 17.72 10.96 -35.26
N LEU A 644 18.15 9.79 -34.83
CA LEU A 644 17.67 8.49 -35.32
C LEU A 644 16.86 7.73 -34.25
N GLY A 645 16.49 8.41 -33.17
CA GLY A 645 15.59 7.87 -32.16
C GLY A 645 16.25 6.90 -31.16
N THR A 646 17.42 7.24 -30.66
CA THR A 646 18.08 6.46 -29.58
C THR A 646 17.43 6.69 -28.21
N TRP A 647 16.47 7.60 -28.10
CA TRP A 647 15.73 7.81 -26.87
C TRP A 647 14.78 6.63 -26.60
N GLU A 648 14.77 6.14 -25.36
CA GLU A 648 13.89 5.06 -24.95
C GLU A 648 12.60 5.63 -24.34
N ALA A 649 11.46 5.10 -24.78
CA ALA A 649 10.13 5.51 -24.31
C ALA A 649 9.20 4.30 -24.19
N SER A 650 8.17 4.42 -23.35
CA SER A 650 7.07 3.47 -23.27
C SER A 650 5.99 3.77 -24.33
N PRO A 651 5.09 2.82 -24.63
CA PRO A 651 3.92 3.09 -25.47
C PRO A 651 3.08 4.28 -24.97
N LEU A 652 2.91 4.44 -23.66
CA LEU A 652 2.21 5.58 -23.07
C LEU A 652 2.93 6.90 -23.34
N ASP A 653 4.26 6.94 -23.17
CA ASP A 653 5.06 8.14 -23.46
C ASP A 653 4.87 8.56 -24.93
N ILE A 654 4.92 7.60 -25.86
CA ILE A 654 4.74 7.86 -27.29
C ILE A 654 3.32 8.33 -27.62
N ALA A 655 2.28 7.65 -27.09
CA ALA A 655 0.88 8.07 -27.31
C ALA A 655 0.65 9.51 -26.84
N SER A 656 1.14 9.82 -25.62
CA SER A 656 1.08 11.17 -25.07
C SER A 656 1.84 12.19 -25.90
N ALA A 657 3.04 11.87 -26.36
CA ALA A 657 3.86 12.78 -27.15
C ALA A 657 3.23 13.08 -28.54
N TYR A 658 2.68 12.06 -29.19
CA TYR A 658 2.04 12.21 -30.50
C TYR A 658 0.73 13.00 -30.46
N SER A 659 0.06 13.07 -29.30
CA SER A 659 -1.15 13.91 -29.16
C SER A 659 -0.89 15.39 -29.48
N VAL A 660 0.35 15.85 -29.37
CA VAL A 660 0.78 17.20 -29.73
C VAL A 660 0.42 17.53 -31.16
N PHE A 661 0.65 16.61 -32.10
CA PHE A 661 0.38 16.81 -33.50
C PHE A 661 -1.13 16.83 -33.81
N ALA A 662 -1.92 16.00 -33.13
CA ALA A 662 -3.37 15.98 -33.25
C ALA A 662 -4.04 17.23 -32.66
N ASN A 663 -3.38 17.91 -31.71
CA ASN A 663 -3.91 19.08 -30.99
C ASN A 663 -3.24 20.39 -31.36
N GLY A 664 -2.70 20.52 -32.57
CA GLY A 664 -2.11 21.78 -33.04
C GLY A 664 -0.98 22.32 -32.17
N GLY A 665 -0.14 21.44 -31.65
CA GLY A 665 1.03 21.77 -30.83
C GLY A 665 0.82 21.72 -29.33
N VAL A 666 -0.36 21.35 -28.83
CA VAL A 666 -0.70 21.31 -27.44
C VAL A 666 -0.76 19.86 -26.93
N ARG A 667 -0.03 19.57 -25.89
CA ARG A 667 -0.04 18.26 -25.19
C ARG A 667 -0.96 18.30 -23.97
N PRO A 668 -2.00 17.47 -23.88
CA PRO A 668 -2.70 17.22 -22.64
C PRO A 668 -1.89 16.24 -21.77
N THR A 669 -1.93 16.40 -20.46
CA THR A 669 -1.33 15.43 -19.54
C THR A 669 -2.20 14.17 -19.49
N PRO A 670 -1.63 12.98 -19.71
CA PRO A 670 -2.37 11.73 -19.60
C PRO A 670 -2.87 11.49 -18.17
N TYR A 671 -4.07 10.93 -18.02
CA TYR A 671 -4.63 10.51 -16.73
C TYR A 671 -5.60 9.34 -16.92
N ILE A 672 -5.73 8.50 -15.88
CA ILE A 672 -6.65 7.37 -15.87
C ILE A 672 -7.72 7.53 -14.78
N ILE A 673 -7.41 8.20 -13.66
CA ILE A 673 -8.37 8.52 -12.61
C ILE A 673 -8.94 9.91 -12.89
N ASP A 674 -10.25 10.01 -13.08
CA ASP A 674 -10.94 11.30 -13.27
C ASP A 674 -11.27 11.95 -11.92
N HIS A 675 -11.92 11.21 -11.02
CA HIS A 675 -12.21 11.65 -9.67
C HIS A 675 -12.43 10.46 -8.74
N ILE A 676 -12.39 10.72 -7.44
CA ILE A 676 -12.63 9.74 -6.38
C ILE A 676 -13.66 10.31 -5.42
N THR A 677 -14.66 9.51 -5.07
CA THR A 677 -15.64 9.81 -4.02
C THR A 677 -15.55 8.75 -2.92
N ASP A 678 -16.14 9.04 -1.77
CA ASP A 678 -16.42 8.01 -0.78
C ASP A 678 -17.71 7.24 -1.10
N SER A 679 -18.08 6.26 -0.28
CA SER A 679 -19.28 5.44 -0.45
C SER A 679 -20.59 6.25 -0.35
N GLN A 680 -20.52 7.48 0.17
CA GLN A 680 -21.66 8.41 0.28
C GLN A 680 -21.70 9.44 -0.89
N GLY A 681 -20.76 9.31 -1.85
CA GLY A 681 -20.68 10.20 -2.99
C GLY A 681 -19.99 11.55 -2.71
N GLN A 682 -19.36 11.73 -1.53
CA GLN A 682 -18.62 12.96 -1.22
C GLN A 682 -17.28 12.96 -1.98
N PRO A 683 -16.89 14.08 -2.60
CA PRO A 683 -15.65 14.17 -3.35
C PRO A 683 -14.42 14.08 -2.44
N ARG A 684 -13.49 13.22 -2.78
CA ARG A 684 -12.18 13.06 -2.11
C ARG A 684 -11.02 13.57 -2.96
N PHE A 685 -11.13 13.41 -4.27
CA PHE A 685 -10.13 13.83 -5.23
C PHE A 685 -10.77 14.11 -6.59
N ALA A 686 -10.24 15.08 -7.31
CA ALA A 686 -10.55 15.31 -8.73
C ALA A 686 -9.27 15.72 -9.45
N ILE A 687 -9.03 15.14 -10.65
CA ILE A 687 -7.84 15.44 -11.44
C ILE A 687 -7.86 16.88 -11.96
N THR A 688 -6.76 17.58 -11.82
CA THR A 688 -6.53 18.85 -12.51
C THR A 688 -6.04 18.59 -13.92
N LYS A 689 -6.93 18.77 -14.90
CA LYS A 689 -6.62 18.56 -16.33
C LYS A 689 -5.69 19.66 -16.83
N SER A 690 -4.44 19.33 -17.07
CA SER A 690 -3.42 20.27 -17.52
C SER A 690 -3.07 20.06 -18.99
N LYS A 691 -2.74 21.14 -19.67
CA LYS A 691 -2.30 21.17 -21.07
C LYS A 691 -1.05 22.01 -21.20
N ARG A 692 -0.12 21.58 -22.03
CA ARG A 692 1.14 22.29 -22.27
C ARG A 692 1.35 22.55 -23.76
N THR A 693 1.58 23.78 -24.13
CA THR A 693 1.99 24.14 -25.51
C THR A 693 3.44 23.70 -25.72
N VAL A 694 3.67 22.88 -26.72
CA VAL A 694 4.97 22.35 -27.14
C VAL A 694 5.46 23.01 -28.40
N TYR A 695 4.57 23.13 -29.37
CA TYR A 695 4.82 23.77 -30.68
C TYR A 695 3.74 24.79 -30.99
N SER A 696 4.05 25.73 -31.87
CA SER A 696 3.01 26.53 -32.50
C SER A 696 2.14 25.64 -33.41
N GLN A 697 0.89 26.02 -33.62
CA GLN A 697 -0.03 25.30 -34.51
C GLN A 697 0.54 25.12 -35.92
N ARG A 698 1.28 26.14 -36.43
CA ARG A 698 1.94 26.07 -37.73
C ARG A 698 3.05 25.01 -37.78
N ALA A 699 3.78 24.79 -36.69
CA ALA A 699 4.88 23.83 -36.65
C ALA A 699 4.40 22.40 -36.45
N ALA A 700 3.31 22.20 -35.69
CA ALA A 700 2.67 20.92 -35.45
C ALA A 700 1.89 20.41 -36.65
#